data_90d0aa8a16d520a2d2825dfe83b13c88
#
_entry.id   90d0aa8a16d520a2d2825dfe83b13c88
#
_cell.length_a   1.000
_cell.length_b   1.000
_cell.length_c   1.000
_cell.angle_alpha   90.00
_cell.angle_beta   90.00
_cell.angle_gamma   90.00
#
_symmetry.space_group_name_H-M   'P 1'
#
loop_
_entity.id
_entity.type
_entity.pdbx_description
1 polymer ?
#
loop_
_entity_poly.entity_id
_entity_poly.type
_entity_poly.pdbx_seq_one_letter_code
_entity_poly.pdbx_strand_id
1 'polypeptide(L)'
;MELQKQLLFTVIFTTYFIFIAGDDFYVTLGHLKVQTSDRVQTEAANGVVRRLISDKASLFQLTVDPNLGPVGKDTFKIVKEEGAEIVTIVGTSGVAATWGFHHYLKYYCHCHVSWDSDQLTLPEVLPTVNLTVTSADRFRYYQNVCTTSYSFVWWDWLRWEREIDWMALNGINLALAFTGQEAIWQRVYLRLNLTQDDISEHLSGPAFLAWMRMGNMRGFGGPLPNSWHRQSLVLQHFILDRMRELGIVPVLPAFAGHVPRAFKRLYPDASLSLMADWCNFRDEYCCPYLLDPTDPLFRTVGSMFLSELIAEFGTDHIYNCDTFNEMVPQTANLTYLAQVSNAIFSAMTAVDTTAVWMLQGWLFVNSMAFWGEAQTEAFLTSVPLGRMLILDLQSELNPQYKRLHSYYGQPFIWCMLHNFGGTLGLYGAVENVNQRVFEGRNLENGTMVGTGLTPEGINQNYVMYDLMTEMGWRTQPANLTEWFSLYAERRYGGVNIHADKAWQLLKSGVYNCTQDDYDMHGADIICLRPSLGSTEFVWYNTTELAMAWDELLDASEQFHEAANYQHDLVDLTRQILQVKGGELYGTLVTAFREGNITIFQENAQLLRTLLADLDLVLSSNKDFLLGRWLEAAKALGTTDLEKQLYEYNARNQITLWGPHGEILDYATKQWGGVVSHYYLPRWNLFLDALNSSLVEGVPFNQTFTAERIFNEVEVPFTLDTSLFPTLPQGDSVEIAKLVHLRWRRMLAQPAGQRIPYRRSRSSSLTVSSGQYRIFSFFAEQF
;
A
#
# COMPACT_ATOMS: atom_id res chain seq x y z
N MET A 1 -11.18 61.64 -12.81
CA MET A 1 -11.98 60.47 -13.27
C MET A 1 -11.11 59.29 -13.73
N GLU A 2 -9.99 59.51 -14.40
CA GLU A 2 -9.08 58.39 -14.80
C GLU A 2 -8.28 57.82 -13.63
N LEU A 3 -7.85 58.62 -12.67
CA LEU A 3 -7.15 58.13 -11.48
C LEU A 3 -8.05 57.31 -10.56
N GLN A 4 -9.35 57.63 -10.47
CA GLN A 4 -10.31 56.81 -9.67
C GLN A 4 -10.65 55.50 -10.37
N LYS A 5 -10.62 55.41 -11.70
CA LYS A 5 -10.79 54.14 -12.42
C LYS A 5 -9.56 53.23 -12.32
N GLN A 6 -8.33 53.78 -12.32
CA GLN A 6 -7.12 53.02 -12.11
C GLN A 6 -7.01 52.49 -10.65
N LEU A 7 -7.39 53.30 -9.65
CA LEU A 7 -7.43 52.83 -8.27
C LEU A 7 -8.50 51.73 -8.06
N LEU A 8 -9.66 51.88 -8.71
CA LEU A 8 -10.75 50.88 -8.58
C LEU A 8 -10.35 49.58 -9.32
N PHE A 9 -9.65 49.65 -10.46
CA PHE A 9 -9.14 48.47 -11.16
C PHE A 9 -8.00 47.80 -10.39
N THR A 10 -7.09 48.56 -9.78
CA THR A 10 -6.00 48.00 -8.97
C THR A 10 -6.51 47.39 -7.67
N VAL A 11 -7.49 48.02 -7.02
CA VAL A 11 -8.12 47.50 -5.81
C VAL A 11 -8.96 46.21 -6.12
N ILE A 12 -9.66 46.16 -7.26
CA ILE A 12 -10.42 44.97 -7.66
C ILE A 12 -9.46 43.86 -8.07
N PHE A 13 -8.35 44.15 -8.77
CA PHE A 13 -7.35 43.12 -9.08
C PHE A 13 -6.56 42.68 -7.86
N THR A 14 -6.20 43.58 -6.94
CA THR A 14 -5.49 43.19 -5.71
C THR A 14 -6.43 42.46 -4.73
N THR A 15 -7.71 42.80 -4.71
CA THR A 15 -8.69 42.07 -3.88
C THR A 15 -8.99 40.68 -4.49
N TYR A 16 -9.02 40.54 -5.81
CA TYR A 16 -9.15 39.24 -6.46
C TYR A 16 -7.91 38.35 -6.30
N PHE A 17 -6.71 38.93 -6.32
CA PHE A 17 -5.47 38.18 -6.07
C PHE A 17 -5.27 37.83 -4.57
N ILE A 18 -5.75 38.66 -3.64
CA ILE A 18 -5.68 38.37 -2.20
C ILE A 18 -6.73 37.31 -1.78
N PHE A 19 -7.85 37.17 -2.52
CA PHE A 19 -8.84 36.11 -2.26
C PHE A 19 -8.45 34.74 -2.82
N ILE A 20 -7.53 34.66 -3.78
CA ILE A 20 -7.07 33.37 -4.36
C ILE A 20 -5.97 32.71 -3.49
N ALA A 21 -5.24 33.47 -2.69
CA ALA A 21 -4.14 32.96 -1.85
C ALA A 21 -4.58 32.39 -0.47
N GLY A 22 -5.87 32.25 -0.22
CA GLY A 22 -6.38 31.79 1.08
C GLY A 22 -7.56 30.84 1.02
N ASP A 23 -8.00 30.43 -0.15
CA ASP A 23 -9.17 29.57 -0.30
C ASP A 23 -8.74 28.21 -0.89
N ASP A 24 -8.47 27.25 -0.05
CA ASP A 24 -8.07 25.86 -0.24
C ASP A 24 -8.79 25.10 -1.38
N PHE A 25 -8.82 25.64 -2.61
CA PHE A 25 -9.56 25.05 -3.74
C PHE A 25 -11.03 24.71 -3.43
N TYR A 26 -11.65 25.38 -2.44
CA TYR A 26 -13.03 25.12 -2.06
C TYR A 26 -14.00 25.35 -3.21
N VAL A 27 -13.76 26.33 -4.09
CA VAL A 27 -14.59 26.60 -5.26
C VAL A 27 -14.62 25.44 -6.24
N THR A 28 -13.48 24.76 -6.44
CA THR A 28 -13.33 23.67 -7.40
C THR A 28 -13.52 22.28 -6.82
N LEU A 29 -13.21 22.09 -5.53
CA LEU A 29 -13.28 20.80 -4.85
C LEU A 29 -14.40 20.73 -3.80
N GLY A 30 -15.07 21.87 -3.47
CA GLY A 30 -16.08 21.95 -2.42
C GLY A 30 -17.30 21.06 -2.58
N HIS A 31 -17.59 20.65 -3.81
CA HIS A 31 -18.65 19.72 -4.15
C HIS A 31 -18.28 18.24 -3.86
N LEU A 32 -16.99 17.92 -3.68
CA LEU A 32 -16.54 16.57 -3.31
C LEU A 32 -16.92 16.28 -1.86
N LYS A 33 -18.13 15.89 -1.66
CA LYS A 33 -18.71 15.44 -0.39
C LYS A 33 -19.83 14.47 -0.65
N VAL A 34 -20.07 13.57 0.28
CA VAL A 34 -21.21 12.66 0.19
C VAL A 34 -22.54 13.42 0.29
N GLN A 35 -23.57 12.90 -0.36
CA GLN A 35 -24.93 13.46 -0.33
C GLN A 35 -25.79 12.90 0.81
N THR A 36 -25.21 12.04 1.63
CA THR A 36 -25.89 11.36 2.75
C THR A 36 -26.22 12.38 3.85
N SER A 37 -27.45 12.32 4.38
CA SER A 37 -27.90 13.22 5.42
C SER A 37 -27.16 13.03 6.74
N ASP A 38 -27.08 14.11 7.55
CA ASP A 38 -26.44 14.11 8.87
C ASP A 38 -27.01 13.03 9.80
N ARG A 39 -28.33 12.75 9.68
CA ARG A 39 -28.98 11.67 10.43
C ARG A 39 -28.43 10.29 10.06
N VAL A 40 -28.28 10.01 8.78
CA VAL A 40 -27.72 8.71 8.32
C VAL A 40 -26.27 8.58 8.72
N GLN A 41 -25.47 9.63 8.57
CA GLN A 41 -24.07 9.65 9.02
C GLN A 41 -23.97 9.44 10.55
N THR A 42 -24.86 10.05 11.32
CA THR A 42 -24.96 9.84 12.78
C THR A 42 -25.26 8.38 13.13
N GLU A 43 -26.22 7.77 12.44
CA GLU A 43 -26.59 6.36 12.63
C GLU A 43 -25.43 5.42 12.27
N ALA A 44 -24.75 5.69 11.16
CA ALA A 44 -23.59 4.92 10.70
C ALA A 44 -22.41 5.02 11.68
N ALA A 45 -22.08 6.22 12.16
CA ALA A 45 -21.01 6.43 13.16
C ALA A 45 -21.31 5.70 14.47
N ASN A 46 -22.55 5.75 14.99
CA ASN A 46 -22.94 4.95 16.16
C ASN A 46 -22.94 3.44 15.85
N GLY A 47 -23.14 3.06 14.58
CA GLY A 47 -22.97 1.70 14.10
C GLY A 47 -21.54 1.18 14.29
N VAL A 48 -20.54 2.00 13.96
CA VAL A 48 -19.12 1.67 14.19
C VAL A 48 -18.85 1.44 15.68
N VAL A 49 -19.35 2.33 16.54
CA VAL A 49 -19.22 2.17 18.01
C VAL A 49 -19.80 0.82 18.48
N ARG A 50 -21.00 0.46 18.00
CA ARG A 50 -21.64 -0.82 18.37
C ARG A 50 -20.87 -2.03 17.89
N ARG A 51 -20.28 -2.00 16.69
CA ARG A 51 -19.46 -3.11 16.18
C ARG A 51 -18.14 -3.24 16.92
N LEU A 52 -17.55 -2.11 17.34
CA LEU A 52 -16.25 -2.11 17.99
C LEU A 52 -16.33 -2.53 19.48
N ILE A 53 -17.27 -1.95 20.24
CA ILE A 53 -17.34 -2.11 21.70
C ILE A 53 -18.74 -2.51 22.22
N SER A 54 -19.44 -3.37 21.52
CA SER A 54 -20.84 -3.79 21.69
C SER A 54 -21.48 -3.53 23.08
N ASP A 55 -20.92 -4.12 24.13
CA ASP A 55 -21.44 -4.07 25.51
C ASP A 55 -21.38 -2.70 26.15
N LYS A 56 -20.43 -1.88 25.70
CA LYS A 56 -20.16 -0.54 26.24
C LYS A 56 -20.56 0.60 25.29
N ALA A 57 -21.18 0.27 24.17
CA ALA A 57 -21.59 1.26 23.17
C ALA A 57 -22.53 2.34 23.73
N SER A 58 -23.36 2.00 24.71
CA SER A 58 -24.27 2.96 25.38
C SER A 58 -23.58 4.07 26.17
N LEU A 59 -22.28 3.92 26.46
CA LEU A 59 -21.46 4.94 27.13
C LEU A 59 -21.04 6.07 26.16
N PHE A 60 -21.30 5.94 24.88
CA PHE A 60 -20.90 6.91 23.85
C PHE A 60 -22.11 7.32 23.02
N GLN A 61 -22.21 8.62 22.76
CA GLN A 61 -23.22 9.18 21.88
C GLN A 61 -22.56 10.06 20.83
N LEU A 62 -22.59 9.60 19.58
CA LEU A 62 -22.07 10.34 18.43
C LEU A 62 -23.21 11.08 17.72
N THR A 63 -22.94 12.31 17.28
CA THR A 63 -23.85 13.10 16.46
C THR A 63 -23.07 13.85 15.37
N VAL A 64 -23.72 14.14 14.26
CA VAL A 64 -23.16 14.93 13.16
C VAL A 64 -23.83 16.30 13.15
N ASP A 65 -23.01 17.36 13.20
CA ASP A 65 -23.40 18.76 13.02
C ASP A 65 -22.41 19.45 12.07
N PRO A 66 -22.78 19.67 10.80
CA PRO A 66 -21.88 20.32 9.83
C PRO A 66 -21.47 21.75 10.19
N ASN A 67 -22.15 22.38 11.15
CA ASN A 67 -21.86 23.75 11.57
C ASN A 67 -20.87 23.84 12.73
N LEU A 68 -20.36 22.71 13.23
CA LEU A 68 -19.44 22.67 14.37
C LEU A 68 -18.10 23.36 14.07
N GLY A 69 -17.64 23.36 12.82
CA GLY A 69 -16.31 23.83 12.43
C GLY A 69 -16.31 24.66 11.14
N PRO A 70 -15.13 25.08 10.69
CA PRO A 70 -14.99 25.83 9.44
C PRO A 70 -15.38 24.98 8.23
N VAL A 71 -15.96 25.63 7.24
CA VAL A 71 -16.35 24.98 5.99
C VAL A 71 -15.11 24.36 5.29
N GLY A 72 -15.24 23.15 4.79
CA GLY A 72 -14.18 22.45 4.06
C GLY A 72 -13.17 21.72 4.93
N LYS A 73 -13.28 21.76 6.24
CA LYS A 73 -12.43 20.98 7.17
C LYS A 73 -13.30 20.21 8.16
N ASP A 74 -12.85 19.00 8.49
CA ASP A 74 -13.51 18.21 9.52
C ASP A 74 -13.15 18.74 10.90
N THR A 75 -14.14 18.75 11.78
CA THR A 75 -13.99 19.14 13.19
C THR A 75 -14.73 18.14 14.06
N PHE A 76 -14.14 17.74 15.17
CA PHE A 76 -14.86 17.00 16.22
C PHE A 76 -14.75 17.71 17.57
N LYS A 77 -15.76 17.50 18.41
CA LYS A 77 -15.80 17.93 19.80
C LYS A 77 -16.16 16.77 20.70
N ILE A 78 -15.39 16.57 21.77
CA ILE A 78 -15.62 15.54 22.78
C ILE A 78 -15.94 16.24 24.10
N VAL A 79 -17.02 15.83 24.74
CA VAL A 79 -17.41 16.32 26.08
C VAL A 79 -17.73 15.12 26.98
N LYS A 80 -17.04 15.06 28.11
CA LYS A 80 -17.32 14.15 29.22
C LYS A 80 -17.20 14.95 30.53
N GLU A 81 -18.32 15.27 31.11
CA GLU A 81 -18.37 16.00 32.36
C GLU A 81 -18.11 15.07 33.56
N GLU A 82 -17.68 15.66 34.66
CA GLU A 82 -17.52 14.91 35.93
C GLU A 82 -18.86 14.36 36.39
N GLY A 83 -18.90 13.08 36.73
CA GLY A 83 -20.12 12.40 37.17
C GLY A 83 -21.10 12.02 36.05
N ALA A 84 -20.93 12.50 34.82
CA ALA A 84 -21.73 12.01 33.69
C ALA A 84 -21.36 10.58 33.32
N GLU A 85 -22.31 9.75 32.90
CA GLU A 85 -22.04 8.38 32.43
C GLU A 85 -21.64 8.36 30.95
N ILE A 86 -22.18 9.28 30.15
CA ILE A 86 -22.06 9.31 28.69
C ILE A 86 -20.97 10.27 28.24
N VAL A 87 -20.15 9.83 27.28
CA VAL A 87 -19.26 10.67 26.47
C VAL A 87 -20.01 11.12 25.23
N THR A 88 -20.18 12.42 25.08
CA THR A 88 -20.81 13.03 23.90
C THR A 88 -19.75 13.44 22.90
N ILE A 89 -19.91 13.03 21.64
CA ILE A 89 -19.00 13.35 20.55
C ILE A 89 -19.80 13.93 19.40
N VAL A 90 -19.43 15.15 18.98
CA VAL A 90 -20.03 15.83 17.83
C VAL A 90 -18.99 15.96 16.75
N GLY A 91 -19.29 15.59 15.53
CA GLY A 91 -18.42 15.73 14.37
C GLY A 91 -19.10 16.50 13.24
N THR A 92 -18.34 17.17 12.38
CA THR A 92 -18.85 17.82 11.16
C THR A 92 -19.31 16.81 10.12
N SER A 93 -18.85 15.57 10.23
CA SER A 93 -19.21 14.41 9.39
C SER A 93 -19.22 13.14 10.23
N GLY A 94 -19.73 12.05 9.67
CA GLY A 94 -19.64 10.72 10.30
C GLY A 94 -18.21 10.32 10.57
N VAL A 95 -17.30 10.56 9.63
CA VAL A 95 -15.85 10.35 9.79
C VAL A 95 -15.28 11.19 10.94
N ALA A 96 -15.62 12.47 11.02
CA ALA A 96 -15.13 13.33 12.09
C ALA A 96 -15.62 12.88 13.47
N ALA A 97 -16.90 12.48 13.58
CA ALA A 97 -17.45 11.93 14.81
C ALA A 97 -16.79 10.61 15.22
N THR A 98 -16.55 9.71 14.25
CA THR A 98 -15.92 8.42 14.50
C THR A 98 -14.44 8.57 14.87
N TRP A 99 -13.71 9.49 14.22
CA TRP A 99 -12.34 9.82 14.62
C TRP A 99 -12.30 10.44 16.01
N GLY A 100 -13.24 11.34 16.35
CA GLY A 100 -13.37 11.89 17.71
C GLY A 100 -13.55 10.78 18.75
N PHE A 101 -14.35 9.75 18.44
CA PHE A 101 -14.51 8.57 19.29
C PHE A 101 -13.18 7.79 19.42
N HIS A 102 -12.51 7.49 18.31
CA HIS A 102 -11.21 6.80 18.35
C HIS A 102 -10.15 7.64 19.07
N HIS A 103 -10.14 8.96 18.88
CA HIS A 103 -9.24 9.87 19.60
C HIS A 103 -9.45 9.78 21.13
N TYR A 104 -10.70 9.70 21.59
CA TYR A 104 -11.00 9.50 23.00
C TYR A 104 -10.52 8.14 23.49
N LEU A 105 -10.79 7.07 22.74
CA LEU A 105 -10.28 5.74 23.07
C LEU A 105 -8.75 5.73 23.17
N LYS A 106 -8.07 6.34 22.19
CA LYS A 106 -6.62 6.34 22.05
C LYS A 106 -5.90 7.13 23.15
N TYR A 107 -6.36 8.36 23.43
CA TYR A 107 -5.64 9.29 24.28
C TYR A 107 -6.19 9.43 25.72
N TYR A 108 -7.40 8.99 25.96
CA TYR A 108 -8.02 9.06 27.28
C TYR A 108 -8.31 7.69 27.90
N CYS A 109 -8.56 6.69 27.07
CA CYS A 109 -8.80 5.33 27.54
C CYS A 109 -7.60 4.38 27.33
N HIS A 110 -6.53 4.84 26.69
CA HIS A 110 -5.35 4.03 26.34
C HIS A 110 -5.69 2.75 25.58
N CYS A 111 -6.71 2.82 24.72
CA CYS A 111 -7.11 1.74 23.83
C CYS A 111 -6.38 1.80 22.49
N HIS A 112 -6.34 0.68 21.79
CA HIS A 112 -5.72 0.54 20.48
C HIS A 112 -6.63 -0.21 19.51
N VAL A 113 -6.72 0.29 18.28
CA VAL A 113 -7.44 -0.35 17.17
C VAL A 113 -6.47 -0.52 16.02
N SER A 114 -6.27 -1.75 15.55
CA SER A 114 -5.35 -2.02 14.43
C SER A 114 -5.89 -3.11 13.50
N TRP A 115 -5.14 -3.40 12.45
CA TRP A 115 -5.43 -4.53 11.56
C TRP A 115 -5.18 -5.88 12.22
N ASP A 116 -4.21 -5.93 13.14
CA ASP A 116 -3.74 -7.17 13.77
C ASP A 116 -4.70 -7.62 14.87
N SER A 117 -5.02 -6.70 15.79
CA SER A 117 -5.95 -6.92 16.89
C SER A 117 -6.34 -5.61 17.55
N ASP A 118 -7.44 -5.64 18.30
CA ASP A 118 -7.89 -4.49 19.10
C ASP A 118 -7.55 -4.71 20.58
N GLN A 119 -7.12 -3.66 21.27
CA GLN A 119 -7.03 -3.58 22.72
C GLN A 119 -8.06 -2.53 23.18
N LEU A 120 -9.17 -2.97 23.78
CA LEU A 120 -10.35 -2.16 24.08
C LEU A 120 -10.76 -2.22 25.57
N THR A 121 -9.78 -2.43 26.46
CA THR A 121 -10.02 -2.40 27.90
C THR A 121 -10.26 -0.96 28.35
N LEU A 122 -11.53 -0.60 28.52
CA LEU A 122 -11.89 0.73 29.01
C LEU A 122 -11.63 0.85 30.51
N PRO A 123 -11.20 2.03 31.00
CA PRO A 123 -11.08 2.29 32.44
C PRO A 123 -12.46 2.21 33.13
N GLU A 124 -12.47 1.86 34.42
CA GLU A 124 -13.70 1.76 35.20
C GLU A 124 -14.48 3.08 35.23
N VAL A 125 -13.77 4.19 35.31
CA VAL A 125 -14.30 5.56 35.24
C VAL A 125 -13.75 6.22 33.98
N LEU A 126 -14.64 6.58 33.08
CA LEU A 126 -14.26 7.26 31.84
C LEU A 126 -13.71 8.67 32.14
N PRO A 127 -12.50 9.02 31.67
CA PRO A 127 -11.86 10.30 31.93
C PRO A 127 -12.69 11.52 31.46
N THR A 128 -12.67 12.58 32.23
CA THR A 128 -13.29 13.86 31.86
C THR A 128 -12.52 14.55 30.74
N VAL A 129 -13.25 15.17 29.83
CA VAL A 129 -12.66 15.89 28.70
C VAL A 129 -13.60 16.96 28.18
N ASN A 130 -13.04 18.07 27.72
CA ASN A 130 -13.72 19.04 26.86
C ASN A 130 -12.71 19.48 25.80
N LEU A 131 -12.78 18.87 24.63
CA LEU A 131 -11.81 19.06 23.57
C LEU A 131 -12.50 19.31 22.24
N THR A 132 -11.99 20.27 21.46
CA THR A 132 -12.39 20.50 20.08
C THR A 132 -11.15 20.47 19.20
N VAL A 133 -11.15 19.68 18.13
CA VAL A 133 -10.04 19.57 17.17
C VAL A 133 -10.59 19.73 15.76
N THR A 134 -9.92 20.57 14.98
CA THR A 134 -10.18 20.74 13.54
C THR A 134 -9.03 20.15 12.75
N SER A 135 -9.34 19.43 11.68
CA SER A 135 -8.32 18.84 10.80
C SER A 135 -7.43 19.92 10.18
N ALA A 136 -6.15 19.65 10.09
CA ALA A 136 -5.22 20.55 9.41
C ALA A 136 -5.52 20.62 7.91
N ASP A 137 -5.85 19.47 7.32
CA ASP A 137 -6.08 19.29 5.91
C ASP A 137 -7.54 18.92 5.62
N ARG A 138 -7.97 19.20 4.37
CA ARG A 138 -9.30 18.86 3.91
C ARG A 138 -9.48 17.37 3.65
N PHE A 139 -8.52 16.75 2.94
CA PHE A 139 -8.58 15.35 2.56
C PHE A 139 -7.62 14.49 3.39
N ARG A 140 -8.08 13.30 3.75
CA ARG A 140 -7.28 12.20 4.30
C ARG A 140 -7.59 11.01 3.43
N TYR A 141 -6.63 10.72 2.53
CA TYR A 141 -6.78 9.75 1.46
C TYR A 141 -6.27 8.37 1.85
N TYR A 142 -6.87 7.32 1.28
CA TYR A 142 -6.40 5.94 1.47
C TYR A 142 -6.48 5.13 0.19
N GLN A 143 -5.47 4.35 -0.01
CA GLN A 143 -5.15 3.26 -0.92
C GLN A 143 -4.29 3.66 -2.13
N ASN A 144 -3.46 2.67 -2.53
CA ASN A 144 -2.83 2.57 -3.83
C ASN A 144 -3.71 1.74 -4.77
N VAL A 145 -3.56 1.87 -6.08
CA VAL A 145 -4.25 1.01 -7.06
C VAL A 145 -3.86 -0.46 -6.90
N CYS A 146 -2.62 -0.74 -6.47
CA CYS A 146 -2.12 -2.10 -6.24
C CYS A 146 -2.67 -2.76 -4.96
N THR A 147 -3.11 -1.98 -3.96
CA THR A 147 -3.65 -2.51 -2.70
C THR A 147 -4.83 -3.44 -2.93
N THR A 148 -5.64 -3.16 -3.95
CA THR A 148 -6.78 -3.98 -4.35
C THR A 148 -6.40 -5.41 -4.75
N SER A 149 -5.16 -5.61 -5.21
CA SER A 149 -4.62 -6.91 -5.62
C SER A 149 -3.74 -7.53 -4.54
N TYR A 150 -2.83 -6.79 -3.91
CA TYR A 150 -1.92 -7.36 -2.91
C TYR A 150 -2.54 -7.65 -1.55
N SER A 151 -3.64 -6.96 -1.18
CA SER A 151 -4.25 -7.13 0.14
C SER A 151 -5.75 -7.41 0.09
N PHE A 152 -6.51 -6.74 -0.79
CA PHE A 152 -7.97 -6.76 -0.72
C PHE A 152 -8.64 -7.79 -1.63
N VAL A 153 -7.92 -8.43 -2.51
CA VAL A 153 -8.47 -9.26 -3.59
C VAL A 153 -9.38 -10.39 -3.08
N TRP A 154 -9.07 -10.99 -1.93
CA TRP A 154 -9.82 -12.11 -1.38
C TRP A 154 -10.75 -11.72 -0.22
N TRP A 155 -11.07 -10.43 -0.07
CA TRP A 155 -11.93 -9.97 1.00
C TRP A 155 -13.41 -10.15 0.68
N ASP A 156 -14.13 -10.71 1.65
CA ASP A 156 -15.59 -10.70 1.70
C ASP A 156 -16.13 -9.38 2.29
N TRP A 157 -17.46 -9.27 2.38
CA TRP A 157 -18.08 -8.08 2.96
C TRP A 157 -17.68 -7.84 4.42
N LEU A 158 -17.57 -8.88 5.25
CA LEU A 158 -17.23 -8.71 6.67
C LEU A 158 -15.84 -8.08 6.85
N ARG A 159 -14.87 -8.50 6.02
CA ARG A 159 -13.52 -7.92 6.05
C ARG A 159 -13.53 -6.49 5.50
N TRP A 160 -14.30 -6.21 4.45
CA TRP A 160 -14.48 -4.86 3.92
C TRP A 160 -15.19 -3.93 4.91
N GLU A 161 -16.26 -4.38 5.59
CA GLU A 161 -16.95 -3.61 6.62
C GLU A 161 -15.98 -3.19 7.73
N ARG A 162 -15.14 -4.12 8.20
CA ARG A 162 -14.11 -3.84 9.20
C ARG A 162 -13.11 -2.80 8.70
N GLU A 163 -12.68 -2.87 7.45
CA GLU A 163 -11.73 -1.91 6.88
C GLU A 163 -12.33 -0.51 6.72
N ILE A 164 -13.59 -0.42 6.29
CA ILE A 164 -14.28 0.88 6.18
C ILE A 164 -14.51 1.48 7.57
N ASP A 165 -14.83 0.67 8.57
CA ASP A 165 -14.90 1.12 9.95
C ASP A 165 -13.52 1.63 10.44
N TRP A 166 -12.43 0.92 10.10
CA TRP A 166 -11.07 1.34 10.38
C TRP A 166 -10.73 2.68 9.68
N MET A 167 -11.12 2.86 8.42
CA MET A 167 -10.96 4.13 7.72
C MET A 167 -11.63 5.28 8.50
N ALA A 168 -12.89 5.11 8.89
CA ALA A 168 -13.63 6.12 9.62
C ALA A 168 -13.04 6.38 11.02
N LEU A 169 -12.62 5.33 11.75
CA LEU A 169 -11.93 5.43 13.04
C LEU A 169 -10.59 6.18 12.93
N ASN A 170 -9.95 6.17 11.77
CA ASN A 170 -8.69 6.88 11.50
C ASN A 170 -8.87 8.19 10.72
N GLY A 171 -10.10 8.67 10.59
CA GLY A 171 -10.41 9.96 10.02
C GLY A 171 -10.24 10.06 8.51
N ILE A 172 -10.18 8.93 7.77
CA ILE A 172 -10.07 8.88 6.31
C ILE A 172 -11.42 9.28 5.71
N ASN A 173 -11.42 10.28 4.83
CA ASN A 173 -12.62 10.81 4.20
C ASN A 173 -12.62 10.74 2.66
N LEU A 174 -11.57 10.16 2.06
CA LEU A 174 -11.43 9.99 0.61
C LEU A 174 -10.71 8.65 0.35
N ALA A 175 -11.30 7.74 -0.41
CA ALA A 175 -10.70 6.42 -0.64
C ALA A 175 -11.06 5.83 -2.01
N LEU A 176 -10.16 5.01 -2.58
CA LEU A 176 -10.44 4.29 -3.82
C LEU A 176 -11.57 3.26 -3.63
N ALA A 177 -12.38 3.08 -4.68
CA ALA A 177 -13.46 2.09 -4.72
C ALA A 177 -13.53 1.45 -6.10
N PHE A 178 -12.62 0.53 -6.40
CA PHE A 178 -12.39 -0.04 -7.73
C PHE A 178 -13.04 -1.42 -7.95
N THR A 179 -13.63 -1.99 -6.91
CA THR A 179 -14.29 -3.30 -6.99
C THR A 179 -15.40 -3.27 -8.05
N GLY A 180 -15.52 -4.36 -8.83
CA GLY A 180 -16.61 -4.54 -9.80
C GLY A 180 -16.47 -3.81 -11.14
N GLN A 181 -15.41 -3.04 -11.38
CA GLN A 181 -15.25 -2.33 -12.65
C GLN A 181 -15.14 -3.25 -13.87
N GLU A 182 -14.64 -4.48 -13.72
CA GLU A 182 -14.56 -5.47 -14.81
C GLU A 182 -15.93 -5.88 -15.33
N ALA A 183 -16.94 -5.92 -14.47
CA ALA A 183 -18.32 -6.16 -14.88
C ALA A 183 -18.89 -5.01 -15.72
N ILE A 184 -18.51 -3.76 -15.40
CA ILE A 184 -18.86 -2.59 -16.21
C ILE A 184 -18.15 -2.67 -17.56
N TRP A 185 -16.84 -2.98 -17.57
CA TRP A 185 -16.07 -3.18 -18.80
C TRP A 185 -16.66 -4.28 -19.69
N GLN A 186 -17.07 -5.42 -19.12
CA GLN A 186 -17.73 -6.49 -19.87
C GLN A 186 -18.96 -5.96 -20.62
N ARG A 187 -19.82 -5.19 -19.96
CA ARG A 187 -21.02 -4.60 -20.60
C ARG A 187 -20.64 -3.63 -21.73
N VAL A 188 -19.66 -2.77 -21.50
CA VAL A 188 -19.18 -1.80 -22.49
C VAL A 188 -18.55 -2.49 -23.69
N TYR A 189 -17.69 -3.47 -23.47
CA TYR A 189 -17.04 -4.21 -24.56
C TYR A 189 -18.04 -5.01 -25.41
N LEU A 190 -19.05 -5.62 -24.82
CA LEU A 190 -20.14 -6.27 -25.55
C LEU A 190 -20.92 -5.27 -26.43
N ARG A 191 -21.19 -4.05 -25.96
CA ARG A 191 -21.79 -2.97 -26.76
C ARG A 191 -20.88 -2.46 -27.89
N LEU A 192 -19.59 -2.59 -27.72
CA LEU A 192 -18.56 -2.27 -28.73
C LEU A 192 -18.30 -3.45 -29.67
N ASN A 193 -19.16 -4.47 -29.67
CA ASN A 193 -19.12 -5.68 -30.51
C ASN A 193 -17.92 -6.61 -30.27
N LEU A 194 -17.27 -6.56 -29.09
CA LEU A 194 -16.34 -7.59 -28.69
C LEU A 194 -17.12 -8.88 -28.35
N THR A 195 -16.52 -10.02 -28.66
CA THR A 195 -17.03 -11.33 -28.23
C THR A 195 -16.64 -11.62 -26.78
N GLN A 196 -17.29 -12.61 -26.17
CA GLN A 196 -16.90 -13.05 -24.82
C GLN A 196 -15.46 -13.59 -24.80
N ASP A 197 -15.01 -14.23 -25.89
CA ASP A 197 -13.63 -14.73 -26.02
C ASP A 197 -12.63 -13.56 -26.08
N ASP A 198 -12.92 -12.49 -26.82
CA ASP A 198 -12.09 -11.27 -26.86
C ASP A 198 -11.95 -10.65 -25.44
N ILE A 199 -13.02 -10.66 -24.67
CA ILE A 199 -13.04 -10.14 -23.29
C ILE A 199 -12.24 -11.06 -22.36
N SER A 200 -12.43 -12.37 -22.49
CA SER A 200 -11.72 -13.38 -21.68
C SER A 200 -10.22 -13.41 -21.95
N GLU A 201 -9.78 -13.11 -23.18
CA GLU A 201 -8.37 -12.93 -23.53
C GLU A 201 -7.74 -11.72 -22.87
N HIS A 202 -8.52 -10.67 -22.61
CA HIS A 202 -8.03 -9.40 -22.06
C HIS A 202 -8.01 -9.38 -20.53
N LEU A 203 -9.07 -9.85 -19.88
CA LEU A 203 -9.21 -9.75 -18.43
C LEU A 203 -8.33 -10.77 -17.71
N SER A 204 -7.44 -10.26 -16.85
CA SER A 204 -6.57 -11.08 -16.00
C SER A 204 -7.35 -11.75 -14.86
N GLY A 205 -6.74 -12.73 -14.22
CA GLY A 205 -7.28 -13.34 -13.01
C GLY A 205 -7.34 -12.35 -11.83
N PRO A 206 -8.12 -12.68 -10.79
CA PRO A 206 -8.43 -11.76 -9.69
C PRO A 206 -7.22 -11.08 -9.06
N ALA A 207 -6.15 -11.83 -8.80
CA ALA A 207 -4.96 -11.30 -8.14
C ALA A 207 -4.16 -10.30 -9.01
N PHE A 208 -4.38 -10.28 -10.32
CA PHE A 208 -3.59 -9.51 -11.29
C PHE A 208 -4.34 -8.35 -11.94
N LEU A 209 -5.56 -8.05 -11.45
CA LEU A 209 -6.41 -7.01 -12.03
C LEU A 209 -5.83 -5.60 -11.95
N ALA A 210 -5.06 -5.27 -10.91
CA ALA A 210 -4.45 -3.95 -10.77
C ALA A 210 -3.57 -3.61 -11.99
N TRP A 211 -2.68 -4.52 -12.38
CA TRP A 211 -1.75 -4.32 -13.50
C TRP A 211 -2.44 -4.40 -14.86
N MET A 212 -3.48 -5.21 -14.99
CA MET A 212 -4.34 -5.20 -16.18
C MET A 212 -5.04 -3.84 -16.34
N ARG A 213 -5.57 -3.27 -15.26
CA ARG A 213 -6.21 -1.93 -15.25
C ARG A 213 -5.26 -0.81 -15.65
N MET A 214 -3.99 -0.91 -15.25
CA MET A 214 -2.93 0.03 -15.60
C MET A 214 -2.34 -0.19 -17.00
N GLY A 215 -2.78 -1.21 -17.74
CA GLY A 215 -2.29 -1.52 -19.07
C GLY A 215 -0.93 -2.21 -19.12
N ASN A 216 -0.42 -2.70 -17.99
CA ASN A 216 0.87 -3.40 -17.91
C ASN A 216 0.80 -4.80 -18.55
N MET A 217 -0.32 -5.48 -18.39
CA MET A 217 -0.50 -6.88 -18.82
C MET A 217 -1.94 -7.18 -19.21
N ARG A 218 -2.20 -8.37 -19.75
CA ARG A 218 -3.54 -8.88 -20.07
C ARG A 218 -3.62 -10.39 -19.84
N GLY A 219 -4.80 -10.90 -19.50
CA GLY A 219 -5.16 -12.31 -19.50
C GLY A 219 -4.45 -13.23 -18.49
N PHE A 220 -3.35 -12.80 -17.87
CA PHE A 220 -2.60 -13.66 -16.95
C PHE A 220 -3.44 -14.04 -15.72
N GLY A 221 -3.39 -15.32 -15.34
CA GLY A 221 -4.16 -15.86 -14.21
C GLY A 221 -5.67 -15.98 -14.48
N GLY A 222 -6.14 -15.65 -15.69
CA GLY A 222 -7.52 -15.77 -16.11
C GLY A 222 -7.88 -17.10 -16.78
N PRO A 223 -9.06 -17.21 -17.42
CA PRO A 223 -10.02 -16.13 -17.64
C PRO A 223 -10.80 -15.76 -16.38
N LEU A 224 -11.24 -14.50 -16.30
CA LEU A 224 -12.04 -14.02 -15.16
C LEU A 224 -13.46 -14.58 -15.23
N PRO A 225 -13.93 -15.35 -14.22
CA PRO A 225 -15.23 -16.00 -14.28
C PRO A 225 -16.42 -15.01 -14.19
N ASN A 226 -17.55 -15.38 -14.78
CA ASN A 226 -18.78 -14.59 -14.66
C ASN A 226 -19.33 -14.51 -13.22
N SER A 227 -19.03 -15.48 -12.37
CA SER A 227 -19.30 -15.45 -10.93
C SER A 227 -18.58 -14.29 -10.25
N TRP A 228 -17.32 -14.04 -10.60
CA TRP A 228 -16.55 -12.90 -10.12
C TRP A 228 -17.21 -11.56 -10.46
N HIS A 229 -17.64 -11.38 -11.72
CA HIS A 229 -18.35 -10.17 -12.13
C HIS A 229 -19.59 -9.91 -11.29
N ARG A 230 -20.41 -10.94 -11.05
CA ARG A 230 -21.64 -10.80 -10.25
C ARG A 230 -21.37 -10.51 -8.79
N GLN A 231 -20.43 -11.25 -8.18
CA GLN A 231 -20.09 -11.08 -6.76
C GLN A 231 -19.47 -9.71 -6.50
N SER A 232 -18.54 -9.28 -7.36
CA SER A 232 -17.88 -7.99 -7.22
C SER A 232 -18.80 -6.78 -7.42
N LEU A 233 -19.83 -6.88 -8.28
CA LEU A 233 -20.87 -5.85 -8.37
C LEU A 233 -21.64 -5.71 -7.05
N VAL A 234 -22.10 -6.83 -6.48
CA VAL A 234 -22.84 -6.82 -5.20
C VAL A 234 -21.95 -6.27 -4.07
N LEU A 235 -20.70 -6.71 -4.02
CA LEU A 235 -19.74 -6.24 -3.01
C LEU A 235 -19.49 -4.73 -3.14
N GLN A 236 -19.36 -4.21 -4.37
CA GLN A 236 -19.13 -2.79 -4.60
C GLN A 236 -20.30 -1.92 -4.11
N HIS A 237 -21.55 -2.36 -4.27
CA HIS A 237 -22.69 -1.65 -3.70
C HIS A 237 -22.57 -1.54 -2.17
N PHE A 238 -22.26 -2.62 -1.47
CA PHE A 238 -22.05 -2.58 -0.02
C PHE A 238 -20.90 -1.65 0.39
N ILE A 239 -19.79 -1.67 -0.35
CA ILE A 239 -18.63 -0.80 -0.10
C ILE A 239 -19.03 0.67 -0.25
N LEU A 240 -19.66 1.03 -1.37
CA LEU A 240 -20.05 2.41 -1.68
C LEU A 240 -21.10 2.93 -0.70
N ASP A 241 -22.12 2.14 -0.40
CA ASP A 241 -23.16 2.51 0.55
C ASP A 241 -22.54 2.80 1.93
N ARG A 242 -21.68 1.90 2.45
CA ARG A 242 -21.04 2.09 3.74
C ARG A 242 -20.08 3.28 3.77
N MET A 243 -19.27 3.50 2.73
CA MET A 243 -18.40 4.67 2.63
C MET A 243 -19.24 5.95 2.68
N ARG A 244 -20.28 6.05 1.86
CA ARG A 244 -21.15 7.23 1.79
C ARG A 244 -21.95 7.45 3.08
N GLU A 245 -22.42 6.39 3.73
CA GLU A 245 -23.10 6.46 5.02
C GLU A 245 -22.22 7.05 6.13
N LEU A 246 -20.92 6.81 6.09
CA LEU A 246 -19.95 7.33 7.07
C LEU A 246 -19.38 8.71 6.70
N GLY A 247 -19.62 9.20 5.49
CA GLY A 247 -19.06 10.48 5.03
C GLY A 247 -17.72 10.33 4.31
N ILE A 248 -17.32 9.11 3.90
CA ILE A 248 -16.15 8.85 3.07
C ILE A 248 -16.54 9.02 1.60
N VAL A 249 -15.81 9.86 0.87
CA VAL A 249 -16.01 10.06 -0.58
C VAL A 249 -15.29 8.93 -1.34
N PRO A 250 -16.02 8.06 -2.06
CA PRO A 250 -15.39 7.03 -2.88
C PRO A 250 -14.86 7.63 -4.19
N VAL A 251 -13.65 7.23 -4.56
CA VAL A 251 -13.05 7.56 -5.87
C VAL A 251 -13.28 6.39 -6.81
N LEU A 252 -14.06 6.61 -7.85
CA LEU A 252 -14.38 5.61 -8.85
C LEU A 252 -13.37 5.59 -10.00
N PRO A 253 -13.24 4.49 -10.76
CA PRO A 253 -12.36 4.44 -11.92
C PRO A 253 -12.92 5.21 -13.11
N ALA A 254 -12.02 5.72 -13.97
CA ALA A 254 -12.34 6.21 -15.31
C ALA A 254 -11.51 5.49 -16.38
N PHE A 255 -11.78 5.77 -17.66
CA PHE A 255 -11.06 5.15 -18.77
C PHE A 255 -9.66 5.72 -18.93
N ALA A 256 -8.66 4.87 -18.79
CA ALA A 256 -7.24 5.25 -18.94
C ALA A 256 -6.69 5.13 -20.38
N GLY A 257 -7.44 4.53 -21.29
CA GLY A 257 -7.03 4.37 -22.69
C GLY A 257 -6.62 2.95 -23.09
N HIS A 258 -6.40 2.06 -22.14
CA HIS A 258 -5.99 0.67 -22.44
C HIS A 258 -7.19 -0.14 -22.91
N VAL A 259 -7.04 -0.81 -24.06
CA VAL A 259 -8.12 -1.56 -24.71
C VAL A 259 -7.67 -2.95 -25.15
N PRO A 260 -8.61 -3.92 -25.25
CA PRO A 260 -8.34 -5.28 -25.74
C PRO A 260 -7.71 -5.30 -27.14
N ARG A 261 -6.91 -6.30 -27.43
CA ARG A 261 -6.29 -6.52 -28.77
C ARG A 261 -7.32 -6.59 -29.89
N ALA A 262 -8.55 -7.04 -29.61
CA ALA A 262 -9.66 -7.08 -30.55
C ALA A 262 -10.01 -5.71 -31.16
N PHE A 263 -9.69 -4.60 -30.50
CA PHE A 263 -9.91 -3.25 -31.05
C PHE A 263 -9.22 -3.06 -32.39
N LYS A 264 -8.02 -3.63 -32.59
CA LYS A 264 -7.32 -3.52 -33.90
C LYS A 264 -8.12 -4.14 -35.04
N ARG A 265 -8.87 -5.19 -34.78
CA ARG A 265 -9.74 -5.85 -35.76
C ARG A 265 -11.06 -5.10 -35.95
N LEU A 266 -11.64 -4.61 -34.85
CA LEU A 266 -12.98 -3.98 -34.87
C LEU A 266 -12.94 -2.52 -35.32
N TYR A 267 -11.87 -1.82 -35.01
CA TYR A 267 -11.65 -0.41 -35.29
C TYR A 267 -10.31 -0.20 -36.01
N PRO A 268 -10.17 -0.65 -37.27
CA PRO A 268 -8.90 -0.65 -37.99
C PRO A 268 -8.32 0.76 -38.23
N ASP A 269 -9.20 1.76 -38.27
CA ASP A 269 -8.82 3.17 -38.50
C ASP A 269 -8.49 3.92 -37.21
N ALA A 270 -8.69 3.31 -36.02
CA ALA A 270 -8.38 3.93 -34.75
C ALA A 270 -6.86 4.04 -34.52
N SER A 271 -6.46 5.14 -33.88
CA SER A 271 -5.07 5.38 -33.49
C SER A 271 -4.72 4.50 -32.28
N LEU A 272 -4.20 3.31 -32.54
CA LEU A 272 -3.86 2.29 -31.58
C LEU A 272 -2.35 2.04 -31.54
N SER A 273 -1.75 2.16 -30.37
CA SER A 273 -0.34 1.82 -30.11
C SER A 273 -0.28 0.53 -29.29
N LEU A 274 0.52 -0.42 -29.73
CA LEU A 274 0.83 -1.57 -28.87
C LEU A 274 1.67 -1.06 -27.68
N MET A 275 1.27 -1.40 -26.46
CA MET A 275 2.04 -1.05 -25.27
C MET A 275 3.40 -1.77 -25.28
N ALA A 276 4.39 -1.20 -24.59
CA ALA A 276 5.70 -1.79 -24.42
C ALA A 276 5.64 -3.01 -23.49
N ASP A 277 6.61 -3.91 -23.61
CA ASP A 277 6.77 -5.02 -22.68
C ASP A 277 6.98 -4.49 -21.25
N TRP A 278 6.20 -5.02 -20.33
CA TRP A 278 6.32 -4.71 -18.91
C TRP A 278 6.91 -5.92 -18.19
N CYS A 279 8.01 -5.73 -17.46
CA CYS A 279 8.65 -6.79 -16.66
C CYS A 279 8.85 -8.11 -17.41
N ASN A 280 9.23 -8.06 -18.69
CA ASN A 280 9.45 -9.24 -19.56
C ASN A 280 8.23 -10.15 -19.78
N PHE A 281 7.02 -9.71 -19.43
CA PHE A 281 5.82 -10.42 -19.88
C PHE A 281 5.79 -10.44 -21.41
N ARG A 282 5.63 -11.63 -22.00
CA ARG A 282 5.73 -11.83 -23.45
C ARG A 282 4.37 -12.16 -24.06
N ASP A 283 4.28 -11.96 -25.37
CA ASP A 283 3.24 -12.33 -26.33
C ASP A 283 1.84 -12.66 -25.78
N GLU A 284 1.70 -13.72 -25.01
CA GLU A 284 0.42 -14.22 -24.52
C GLU A 284 -0.19 -13.27 -23.48
N TYR A 285 0.64 -12.74 -22.56
CA TYR A 285 0.22 -11.90 -21.44
C TYR A 285 0.64 -10.43 -21.56
N CYS A 286 1.40 -10.09 -22.59
CA CYS A 286 1.68 -8.72 -23.04
C CYS A 286 0.81 -8.46 -24.26
N CYS A 287 0.55 -7.38 -24.67
CA CYS A 287 0.45 -6.05 -24.21
C CYS A 287 -0.92 -5.60 -24.71
N PRO A 288 -1.74 -4.88 -23.98
CA PRO A 288 -2.95 -4.28 -24.53
C PRO A 288 -2.58 -3.20 -25.55
N TYR A 289 -3.55 -2.67 -26.27
CA TYR A 289 -3.36 -1.44 -27.01
C TYR A 289 -3.66 -0.23 -26.13
N LEU A 290 -2.90 0.85 -26.32
CA LEU A 290 -3.31 2.18 -25.93
C LEU A 290 -4.08 2.82 -27.09
N LEU A 291 -5.32 3.17 -26.86
CA LEU A 291 -6.08 4.03 -27.75
C LEU A 291 -5.65 5.47 -27.49
N ASP A 292 -5.11 6.14 -28.52
CA ASP A 292 -4.59 7.50 -28.38
C ASP A 292 -5.70 8.43 -27.85
N PRO A 293 -5.47 9.16 -26.76
CA PRO A 293 -6.49 10.04 -26.18
C PRO A 293 -6.98 11.13 -27.15
N THR A 294 -6.19 11.48 -28.17
CA THR A 294 -6.59 12.44 -29.20
C THR A 294 -7.50 11.83 -30.30
N ASP A 295 -7.65 10.50 -30.34
CA ASP A 295 -8.58 9.82 -31.23
C ASP A 295 -10.04 10.04 -30.74
N PRO A 296 -10.98 10.39 -31.61
CA PRO A 296 -12.40 10.56 -31.23
C PRO A 296 -13.03 9.32 -30.56
N LEU A 297 -12.54 8.11 -30.89
CA LEU A 297 -13.00 6.87 -30.28
C LEU A 297 -12.69 6.82 -28.77
N PHE A 298 -11.58 7.44 -28.31
CA PHE A 298 -11.25 7.51 -26.89
C PHE A 298 -12.38 8.15 -26.09
N ARG A 299 -12.87 9.30 -26.53
CA ARG A 299 -13.99 9.98 -25.87
C ARG A 299 -15.25 9.11 -25.88
N THR A 300 -15.51 8.41 -26.99
CA THR A 300 -16.67 7.52 -27.11
C THR A 300 -16.59 6.38 -26.08
N VAL A 301 -15.47 5.65 -26.03
CA VAL A 301 -15.27 4.54 -25.10
C VAL A 301 -15.30 5.03 -23.64
N GLY A 302 -14.58 6.12 -23.34
CA GLY A 302 -14.54 6.70 -22.00
C GLY A 302 -15.92 7.17 -21.52
N SER A 303 -16.70 7.82 -22.40
CA SER A 303 -18.06 8.24 -22.06
C SER A 303 -19.01 7.06 -21.87
N MET A 304 -18.89 5.99 -22.67
CA MET A 304 -19.69 4.77 -22.49
C MET A 304 -19.38 4.11 -21.16
N PHE A 305 -18.09 3.97 -20.81
CA PHE A 305 -17.68 3.38 -19.54
C PHE A 305 -18.20 4.20 -18.35
N LEU A 306 -17.93 5.49 -18.35
CA LEU A 306 -18.32 6.34 -17.23
C LEU A 306 -19.84 6.45 -17.08
N SER A 307 -20.58 6.48 -18.20
CA SER A 307 -22.05 6.47 -18.16
C SER A 307 -22.61 5.18 -17.57
N GLU A 308 -22.06 4.02 -17.96
CA GLU A 308 -22.47 2.73 -17.41
C GLU A 308 -22.11 2.60 -15.92
N LEU A 309 -20.91 3.06 -15.54
CA LEU A 309 -20.44 3.08 -14.16
C LEU A 309 -21.35 3.94 -13.27
N ILE A 310 -21.69 5.16 -13.72
CA ILE A 310 -22.59 6.07 -12.97
C ILE A 310 -24.01 5.51 -12.91
N ALA A 311 -24.48 4.88 -13.97
CA ALA A 311 -25.80 4.25 -13.98
C ALA A 311 -25.90 3.10 -12.96
N GLU A 312 -24.81 2.35 -12.75
CA GLU A 312 -24.78 1.25 -11.78
C GLU A 312 -24.55 1.74 -10.35
N PHE A 313 -23.55 2.62 -10.13
CA PHE A 313 -23.02 2.93 -8.81
C PHE A 313 -23.30 4.36 -8.32
N GLY A 314 -23.87 5.22 -9.17
CA GLY A 314 -23.94 6.66 -8.88
C GLY A 314 -22.58 7.34 -9.07
N THR A 315 -22.49 8.58 -8.57
CA THR A 315 -21.24 9.37 -8.66
C THR A 315 -21.01 10.21 -7.42
N ASP A 316 -19.73 10.39 -7.09
CA ASP A 316 -19.24 11.34 -6.09
C ASP A 316 -18.29 12.37 -6.75
N HIS A 317 -18.33 12.46 -8.07
CA HIS A 317 -17.68 13.45 -8.93
C HIS A 317 -16.15 13.43 -8.93
N ILE A 318 -15.52 12.37 -8.43
CA ILE A 318 -14.07 12.20 -8.48
C ILE A 318 -13.72 10.82 -9.04
N TYR A 319 -12.81 10.81 -10.02
CA TYR A 319 -12.47 9.60 -10.78
C TYR A 319 -10.96 9.49 -10.94
N ASN A 320 -10.43 8.28 -10.77
CA ASN A 320 -9.03 7.99 -11.03
C ASN A 320 -8.85 7.29 -12.37
N CYS A 321 -7.87 7.74 -13.14
CA CYS A 321 -7.28 6.97 -14.22
C CYS A 321 -5.83 7.41 -14.44
N ASP A 322 -4.97 6.45 -14.80
CA ASP A 322 -3.54 6.64 -14.98
C ASP A 322 -3.11 6.05 -16.32
N THR A 323 -3.16 6.89 -17.38
CA THR A 323 -2.87 6.49 -18.76
C THR A 323 -1.40 6.10 -18.96
N PHE A 324 -0.50 6.73 -18.19
CA PHE A 324 0.96 6.57 -18.31
C PHE A 324 1.60 6.18 -16.96
N ASN A 325 1.03 5.22 -16.25
CA ASN A 325 1.51 4.86 -14.91
C ASN A 325 3.01 4.47 -14.90
N GLU A 326 3.39 3.44 -15.67
CA GLU A 326 4.79 2.98 -15.83
C GLU A 326 5.25 2.98 -17.30
N MET A 327 4.58 3.76 -18.10
CA MET A 327 4.82 3.90 -19.53
C MET A 327 4.91 5.37 -19.88
N VAL A 328 5.64 5.67 -20.94
CA VAL A 328 5.77 7.04 -21.41
C VAL A 328 4.95 7.27 -22.69
N PRO A 329 4.44 8.48 -22.90
CA PRO A 329 3.85 8.88 -24.18
C PRO A 329 4.82 8.65 -25.35
N GLN A 330 4.30 8.41 -26.55
CA GLN A 330 5.12 8.17 -27.75
C GLN A 330 6.01 9.36 -28.14
N THR A 331 5.69 10.55 -27.68
CA THR A 331 6.45 11.76 -27.97
C THR A 331 6.44 12.72 -26.79
N ALA A 332 7.56 13.42 -26.59
CA ALA A 332 7.71 14.49 -25.61
C ALA A 332 7.24 15.87 -26.13
N ASN A 333 6.53 15.93 -27.27
CA ASN A 333 6.00 17.17 -27.84
C ASN A 333 4.97 17.80 -26.87
N LEU A 334 5.23 19.03 -26.44
CA LEU A 334 4.42 19.70 -25.40
C LEU A 334 2.96 19.92 -25.84
N THR A 335 2.74 20.26 -27.14
CA THR A 335 1.39 20.42 -27.67
C THR A 335 0.61 19.10 -27.63
N TYR A 336 1.25 17.99 -27.98
CA TYR A 336 0.64 16.66 -27.91
C TYR A 336 0.31 16.29 -26.46
N LEU A 337 1.23 16.49 -25.51
CA LEU A 337 0.98 16.19 -24.09
C LEU A 337 -0.19 16.99 -23.51
N ALA A 338 -0.28 18.27 -23.87
CA ALA A 338 -1.41 19.12 -23.50
C ALA A 338 -2.74 18.62 -24.10
N GLN A 339 -2.73 18.20 -25.36
CA GLN A 339 -3.91 17.64 -26.04
C GLN A 339 -4.36 16.32 -25.41
N VAL A 340 -3.42 15.44 -25.08
CA VAL A 340 -3.68 14.15 -24.41
C VAL A 340 -4.37 14.37 -23.06
N SER A 341 -3.79 15.20 -22.20
CA SER A 341 -4.36 15.45 -20.88
C SER A 341 -5.75 16.10 -20.97
N ASN A 342 -5.92 17.08 -21.86
CA ASN A 342 -7.22 17.69 -22.11
C ASN A 342 -8.25 16.68 -22.65
N ALA A 343 -7.87 15.75 -23.53
CA ALA A 343 -8.75 14.75 -24.08
C ALA A 343 -9.24 13.75 -23.02
N ILE A 344 -8.34 13.29 -22.13
CA ILE A 344 -8.68 12.42 -20.99
C ILE A 344 -9.70 13.13 -20.10
N PHE A 345 -9.42 14.36 -19.69
CA PHE A 345 -10.33 15.14 -18.85
C PHE A 345 -11.68 15.42 -19.56
N SER A 346 -11.64 15.71 -20.88
CA SER A 346 -12.85 15.94 -21.68
C SER A 346 -13.73 14.69 -21.82
N ALA A 347 -13.15 13.48 -21.80
CA ALA A 347 -13.93 12.24 -21.80
C ALA A 347 -14.73 12.07 -20.48
N MET A 348 -14.18 12.47 -19.35
CA MET A 348 -14.88 12.47 -18.06
C MET A 348 -15.97 13.56 -18.04
N THR A 349 -15.64 14.78 -18.42
CA THR A 349 -16.57 15.92 -18.34
C THR A 349 -17.68 15.88 -19.39
N ALA A 350 -17.55 15.04 -20.40
CA ALA A 350 -18.65 14.76 -21.34
C ALA A 350 -19.83 14.03 -20.67
N VAL A 351 -19.60 13.34 -19.55
CA VAL A 351 -20.63 12.61 -18.78
C VAL A 351 -20.92 13.33 -17.48
N ASP A 352 -19.90 13.72 -16.73
CA ASP A 352 -20.00 14.44 -15.47
C ASP A 352 -19.30 15.79 -15.55
N THR A 353 -20.08 16.85 -15.74
CA THR A 353 -19.53 18.22 -15.94
C THR A 353 -18.77 18.75 -14.74
N THR A 354 -18.96 18.18 -13.55
CA THR A 354 -18.29 18.54 -12.31
C THR A 354 -17.13 17.61 -11.97
N ALA A 355 -16.82 16.62 -12.80
CA ALA A 355 -15.78 15.63 -12.59
C ALA A 355 -14.44 16.26 -12.16
N VAL A 356 -13.81 15.66 -11.17
CA VAL A 356 -12.42 15.91 -10.78
C VAL A 356 -11.61 14.67 -11.15
N TRP A 357 -10.48 14.88 -11.83
CA TRP A 357 -9.56 13.80 -12.17
C TRP A 357 -8.54 13.61 -11.05
N MET A 358 -8.56 12.46 -10.37
CA MET A 358 -7.48 12.06 -9.48
C MET A 358 -6.39 11.37 -10.29
N LEU A 359 -5.17 11.89 -10.22
CA LEU A 359 -3.98 11.36 -10.90
C LEU A 359 -3.01 10.81 -9.86
N GLN A 360 -2.60 9.55 -9.99
CA GLN A 360 -1.48 9.03 -9.20
C GLN A 360 -0.16 9.57 -9.75
N GLY A 361 0.62 10.20 -8.90
CA GLY A 361 1.88 10.84 -9.28
C GLY A 361 3.03 9.88 -9.57
N TRP A 362 2.78 8.56 -9.67
CA TRP A 362 3.81 7.55 -9.89
C TRP A 362 4.60 7.77 -11.19
N LEU A 363 3.95 8.22 -12.26
CA LEU A 363 4.61 8.54 -13.52
C LEU A 363 5.76 9.55 -13.35
N PHE A 364 5.64 10.49 -12.41
CA PHE A 364 6.67 11.49 -12.13
C PHE A 364 7.85 10.93 -11.33
N VAL A 365 7.66 9.83 -10.62
CA VAL A 365 8.70 9.07 -9.91
C VAL A 365 9.35 8.06 -10.84
N ASN A 366 8.55 7.20 -11.45
CA ASN A 366 9.02 6.09 -12.29
C ASN A 366 9.74 6.55 -13.55
N SER A 367 9.22 7.59 -14.22
CA SER A 367 9.71 8.07 -15.52
C SER A 367 10.21 9.51 -15.48
N MET A 368 10.96 9.89 -14.44
CA MET A 368 11.48 11.26 -14.24
C MET A 368 12.26 11.81 -15.43
N ALA A 369 12.96 10.94 -16.18
CA ALA A 369 13.72 11.34 -17.36
C ALA A 369 12.83 11.85 -18.49
N PHE A 370 11.62 11.33 -18.64
CA PHE A 370 10.63 11.79 -19.60
C PHE A 370 9.84 12.99 -19.04
N TRP A 371 9.37 12.90 -17.80
CA TRP A 371 8.53 13.91 -17.15
C TRP A 371 9.39 15.00 -16.51
N GLY A 372 10.15 15.73 -17.35
CA GLY A 372 10.82 16.97 -16.97
C GLY A 372 9.81 18.09 -16.71
N GLU A 373 10.31 19.26 -16.29
CA GLU A 373 9.45 20.42 -15.94
C GLU A 373 8.51 20.81 -17.09
N ALA A 374 9.01 21.01 -18.31
CA ALA A 374 8.21 21.44 -19.44
C ALA A 374 7.12 20.44 -19.85
N GLN A 375 7.43 19.13 -19.86
CA GLN A 375 6.48 18.07 -20.19
C GLN A 375 5.39 17.97 -19.13
N THR A 376 5.77 18.04 -17.87
CA THR A 376 4.84 18.00 -16.75
C THR A 376 3.94 19.24 -16.73
N GLU A 377 4.51 20.44 -16.92
CA GLU A 377 3.74 21.68 -17.01
C GLU A 377 2.70 21.61 -18.11
N ALA A 378 3.10 21.23 -19.35
CA ALA A 378 2.19 21.11 -20.49
C ALA A 378 1.05 20.12 -20.23
N PHE A 379 1.33 19.00 -19.56
CA PHE A 379 0.35 17.99 -19.22
C PHE A 379 -0.62 18.47 -18.14
N LEU A 380 -0.14 19.03 -17.03
CA LEU A 380 -0.96 19.41 -15.88
C LEU A 380 -1.77 20.68 -16.11
N THR A 381 -1.21 21.69 -16.80
CA THR A 381 -1.88 22.99 -17.00
C THR A 381 -2.93 22.99 -18.10
N SER A 382 -3.04 21.91 -18.88
CA SER A 382 -4.10 21.75 -19.89
C SER A 382 -5.46 21.34 -19.26
N VAL A 383 -5.47 20.92 -18.02
CA VAL A 383 -6.69 20.72 -17.23
C VAL A 383 -6.97 21.98 -16.40
N PRO A 384 -8.22 22.44 -16.28
CA PRO A 384 -8.54 23.62 -15.49
C PRO A 384 -8.04 23.49 -14.05
N LEU A 385 -7.50 24.58 -13.51
CA LEU A 385 -6.94 24.61 -12.18
C LEU A 385 -7.95 24.13 -11.11
N GLY A 386 -7.50 23.23 -10.24
CA GLY A 386 -8.33 22.60 -9.21
C GLY A 386 -9.28 21.52 -9.71
N ARG A 387 -9.19 21.11 -10.97
CA ARG A 387 -9.98 19.98 -11.53
C ARG A 387 -9.14 18.72 -11.73
N MET A 388 -7.88 18.75 -11.36
CA MET A 388 -6.99 17.62 -11.21
C MET A 388 -6.48 17.59 -9.78
N LEU A 389 -6.62 16.46 -9.08
CA LEU A 389 -6.11 16.24 -7.73
C LEU A 389 -4.98 15.20 -7.82
N ILE A 390 -3.76 15.58 -7.46
CA ILE A 390 -2.59 14.74 -7.64
C ILE A 390 -2.22 14.08 -6.34
N LEU A 391 -1.96 12.77 -6.38
CA LEU A 391 -1.37 12.04 -5.26
C LEU A 391 0.16 12.05 -5.41
N ASP A 392 0.87 12.75 -4.54
CA ASP A 392 2.33 12.65 -4.43
C ASP A 392 2.65 11.38 -3.63
N LEU A 393 2.77 10.24 -4.36
CA LEU A 393 2.61 8.90 -3.79
C LEU A 393 3.65 8.51 -2.74
N GLN A 394 4.89 9.01 -2.84
CA GLN A 394 6.02 8.63 -2.00
C GLN A 394 6.68 9.86 -1.38
N SER A 395 5.88 10.76 -0.82
CA SER A 395 6.37 12.04 -0.30
C SER A 395 7.31 11.89 0.90
N GLU A 396 7.24 10.78 1.62
CA GLU A 396 8.14 10.50 2.75
C GLU A 396 9.60 10.25 2.32
N LEU A 397 9.81 9.75 1.09
CA LEU A 397 11.14 9.48 0.54
C LEU A 397 11.45 10.33 -0.71
N ASN A 398 10.53 10.36 -1.67
CA ASN A 398 10.72 10.92 -3.01
C ASN A 398 9.68 12.01 -3.36
N PRO A 399 9.57 13.11 -2.58
CA PRO A 399 8.55 14.14 -2.80
C PRO A 399 8.73 14.84 -4.16
N GLN A 400 7.74 14.73 -5.05
CA GLN A 400 7.78 15.34 -6.37
C GLN A 400 7.24 16.78 -6.36
N TYR A 401 6.39 17.14 -5.40
CA TYR A 401 5.82 18.49 -5.31
C TYR A 401 6.87 19.60 -5.24
N LYS A 402 8.07 19.33 -4.66
CA LYS A 402 9.18 20.29 -4.61
C LYS A 402 9.77 20.51 -6.00
N ARG A 403 10.07 19.41 -6.73
CA ARG A 403 10.68 19.44 -8.06
C ARG A 403 9.73 20.02 -9.13
N LEU A 404 8.44 19.77 -8.97
CA LEU A 404 7.40 20.13 -9.94
C LEU A 404 6.62 21.39 -9.52
N HIS A 405 7.26 22.31 -8.79
CA HIS A 405 6.69 23.62 -8.43
C HIS A 405 5.25 23.53 -7.90
N SER A 406 5.02 22.63 -6.93
CA SER A 406 3.67 22.34 -6.41
C SER A 406 2.68 21.99 -7.52
N TYR A 407 3.14 21.12 -8.47
CA TYR A 407 2.35 20.65 -9.61
C TYR A 407 1.75 21.76 -10.47
N TYR A 408 2.53 22.84 -10.64
CA TYR A 408 2.13 24.01 -11.44
C TYR A 408 0.77 24.57 -11.03
N GLY A 409 0.47 24.54 -9.73
CA GLY A 409 -0.75 25.07 -9.14
C GLY A 409 -1.93 24.10 -9.03
N GLN A 410 -1.83 22.88 -9.53
CA GLN A 410 -2.87 21.86 -9.25
C GLN A 410 -2.79 21.41 -7.80
N PRO A 411 -3.94 21.13 -7.14
CA PRO A 411 -3.96 20.61 -5.77
C PRO A 411 -3.33 19.23 -5.68
N PHE A 412 -2.63 18.97 -4.57
CA PHE A 412 -2.06 17.65 -4.32
C PHE A 412 -2.28 17.17 -2.89
N ILE A 413 -2.20 15.85 -2.73
CA ILE A 413 -2.21 15.15 -1.45
C ILE A 413 -0.82 14.59 -1.18
N TRP A 414 -0.25 14.90 -0.03
CA TRP A 414 0.99 14.35 0.48
C TRP A 414 0.77 12.92 0.96
N CYS A 415 1.35 11.92 0.30
CA CYS A 415 1.09 10.52 0.62
C CYS A 415 2.34 9.81 1.14
N MET A 416 2.13 8.89 2.10
CA MET A 416 3.10 7.91 2.53
C MET A 416 2.83 6.59 1.78
N LEU A 417 3.77 6.15 0.96
CA LEU A 417 3.69 4.87 0.27
C LEU A 417 4.12 3.73 1.17
N HIS A 418 5.25 3.86 1.83
CA HIS A 418 5.78 2.98 2.87
C HIS A 418 6.09 1.55 2.43
N ASN A 419 5.20 0.89 1.67
CA ASN A 419 5.31 -0.55 1.38
C ASN A 419 5.04 -0.88 -0.07
N PHE A 420 5.86 -1.79 -0.60
CA PHE A 420 5.75 -2.37 -1.92
C PHE A 420 5.41 -3.86 -1.82
N GLY A 421 4.51 -4.36 -2.65
CA GLY A 421 4.13 -5.77 -2.74
C GLY A 421 3.47 -6.38 -1.49
N GLY A 422 3.32 -5.64 -0.41
CA GLY A 422 2.87 -6.15 0.89
C GLY A 422 3.92 -7.00 1.60
N THR A 423 5.20 -6.73 1.41
CA THR A 423 6.31 -7.41 2.11
C THR A 423 6.33 -7.09 3.60
N LEU A 424 6.87 -7.99 4.43
CA LEU A 424 6.71 -7.93 5.89
C LEU A 424 7.92 -7.39 6.66
N GLY A 425 9.00 -6.95 6.03
CA GLY A 425 10.16 -6.41 6.73
C GLY A 425 9.82 -5.26 7.68
N LEU A 426 10.41 -5.23 8.89
CA LEU A 426 10.27 -4.08 9.77
C LEU A 426 10.97 -2.87 9.15
N TYR A 427 10.19 -1.80 8.93
CA TYR A 427 10.63 -0.61 8.23
C TYR A 427 9.79 0.61 8.62
N GLY A 428 10.39 1.78 8.54
CA GLY A 428 9.68 3.05 8.60
C GLY A 428 10.62 4.23 8.42
N ALA A 429 10.07 5.34 7.91
CA ALA A 429 10.72 6.64 7.80
C ALA A 429 10.07 7.63 8.78
N VAL A 430 10.07 7.28 10.07
CA VAL A 430 9.25 7.95 11.09
C VAL A 430 9.57 9.43 11.23
N GLU A 431 10.84 9.82 11.18
CA GLU A 431 11.24 11.25 11.24
C GLU A 431 10.81 11.98 9.96
N ASN A 432 10.93 11.35 8.78
CA ASN A 432 10.49 11.96 7.53
C ASN A 432 8.97 12.19 7.54
N VAL A 433 8.18 11.21 7.96
CA VAL A 433 6.71 11.34 8.10
C VAL A 433 6.37 12.45 9.08
N ASN A 434 7.03 12.46 10.24
CA ASN A 434 6.76 13.44 11.30
C ASN A 434 7.14 14.88 10.94
N GLN A 435 8.05 15.10 9.99
CA GLN A 435 8.55 16.42 9.61
C GLN A 435 8.08 16.87 8.22
N ARG A 436 8.18 16.01 7.20
CA ARG A 436 7.99 16.41 5.80
C ARG A 436 6.54 16.72 5.44
N VAL A 437 5.56 16.19 6.17
CA VAL A 437 4.15 16.60 6.02
C VAL A 437 4.00 18.10 6.28
N PHE A 438 4.66 18.62 7.33
CA PHE A 438 4.60 20.05 7.68
C PHE A 438 5.42 20.90 6.70
N GLU A 439 6.51 20.36 6.13
CA GLU A 439 7.23 21.04 5.03
C GLU A 439 6.32 21.19 3.79
N GLY A 440 5.60 20.14 3.42
CA GLY A 440 4.64 20.19 2.31
C GLY A 440 3.51 21.18 2.55
N ARG A 441 2.97 21.19 3.76
CA ARG A 441 1.86 22.10 4.16
C ARG A 441 2.28 23.56 4.21
N ASN A 442 3.53 23.84 4.59
CA ASN A 442 4.07 25.19 4.74
C ASN A 442 4.90 25.66 3.52
N LEU A 443 4.88 24.89 2.42
CA LEU A 443 5.58 25.28 1.19
C LEU A 443 5.03 26.62 0.67
N GLU A 444 5.92 27.55 0.38
CA GLU A 444 5.52 28.86 -0.19
C GLU A 444 4.85 28.63 -1.57
N ASN A 445 3.66 29.20 -1.75
CA ASN A 445 2.77 28.95 -2.91
C ASN A 445 2.38 27.47 -3.07
N GLY A 446 2.45 26.68 -1.98
CA GLY A 446 2.06 25.28 -1.97
C GLY A 446 0.56 25.07 -2.17
N THR A 447 0.22 23.98 -2.85
CA THR A 447 -1.17 23.60 -3.17
C THR A 447 -1.59 22.30 -2.48
N MET A 448 -0.95 21.95 -1.37
CA MET A 448 -1.31 20.78 -0.58
C MET A 448 -2.71 20.94 0.01
N VAL A 449 -3.59 19.96 -0.22
CA VAL A 449 -4.97 19.95 0.27
C VAL A 449 -5.28 18.74 1.15
N GLY A 450 -4.31 17.86 1.36
CA GLY A 450 -4.54 16.63 2.11
C GLY A 450 -3.28 15.84 2.44
N THR A 451 -3.49 14.85 3.31
CA THR A 451 -2.54 13.77 3.59
C THR A 451 -3.12 12.43 3.13
N GLY A 452 -2.29 11.44 2.88
CA GLY A 452 -2.76 10.15 2.40
C GLY A 452 -1.83 8.98 2.69
N LEU A 453 -2.40 7.79 2.57
CA LEU A 453 -1.74 6.51 2.66
C LEU A 453 -1.88 5.80 1.32
N THR A 454 -0.77 5.47 0.69
CA THR A 454 -0.75 4.82 -0.63
C THR A 454 0.11 3.54 -0.66
N PRO A 455 0.04 2.66 0.35
CA PRO A 455 0.80 1.42 0.37
C PRO A 455 0.31 0.48 -0.73
N GLU A 456 1.22 -0.23 -1.39
CA GLU A 456 0.80 -1.30 -2.32
C GLU A 456 0.16 -2.48 -1.59
N GLY A 457 0.57 -2.74 -0.35
CA GLY A 457 -0.05 -3.73 0.53
C GLY A 457 -0.06 -3.28 1.98
N ILE A 458 -0.97 -3.83 2.78
CA ILE A 458 -1.16 -3.54 4.21
C ILE A 458 -0.89 -4.78 5.08
N ASN A 459 -1.14 -4.68 6.37
CA ASN A 459 -0.93 -5.69 7.42
C ASN A 459 0.55 -5.87 7.78
N GLN A 460 1.30 -4.79 7.83
CA GLN A 460 2.67 -4.73 8.34
C GLN A 460 2.96 -3.32 8.89
N ASN A 461 3.92 -3.19 9.81
CA ASN A 461 4.41 -1.91 10.34
C ASN A 461 3.30 -0.94 10.78
N TYR A 462 2.27 -1.44 11.47
CA TYR A 462 1.07 -0.66 11.81
C TYR A 462 1.39 0.68 12.50
N VAL A 463 2.46 0.75 13.27
CA VAL A 463 2.93 1.97 13.96
C VAL A 463 3.11 3.16 13.00
N MET A 464 3.57 2.90 11.78
CA MET A 464 3.76 3.93 10.76
C MET A 464 2.44 4.48 10.23
N TYR A 465 1.46 3.60 10.03
CA TYR A 465 0.10 3.98 9.59
C TYR A 465 -0.65 4.72 10.70
N ASP A 466 -0.51 4.27 11.94
CA ASP A 466 -1.12 4.93 13.10
C ASP A 466 -0.59 6.35 13.31
N LEU A 467 0.72 6.59 13.10
CA LEU A 467 1.31 7.91 13.12
C LEU A 467 0.82 8.77 11.94
N MET A 468 0.85 8.19 10.72
CA MET A 468 0.51 8.96 9.51
C MET A 468 -0.96 9.40 9.49
N THR A 469 -1.90 8.59 9.98
CA THR A 469 -3.32 8.98 10.07
C THR A 469 -3.56 10.19 10.99
N GLU A 470 -2.69 10.40 11.98
CA GLU A 470 -2.75 11.60 12.84
C GLU A 470 -2.27 12.87 12.14
N MET A 471 -1.40 12.77 11.12
CA MET A 471 -0.77 13.94 10.49
C MET A 471 -1.79 14.87 9.82
N GLY A 472 -2.92 14.35 9.34
CA GLY A 472 -4.03 15.16 8.82
C GLY A 472 -4.77 16.00 9.87
N TRP A 473 -4.54 15.73 11.17
CA TRP A 473 -5.17 16.42 12.30
C TRP A 473 -4.20 17.22 13.15
N ARG A 474 -2.89 16.98 13.00
CA ARG A 474 -1.85 17.70 13.73
C ARG A 474 -1.48 19.00 13.05
N THR A 475 -1.21 20.04 13.86
CA THR A 475 -0.72 21.34 13.41
C THR A 475 0.78 21.52 13.62
N GLN A 476 1.42 20.55 14.29
CA GLN A 476 2.87 20.51 14.55
C GLN A 476 3.35 19.06 14.70
N PRO A 477 4.64 18.79 14.48
CA PRO A 477 5.22 17.47 14.66
C PRO A 477 4.95 16.87 16.04
N ALA A 478 4.86 15.57 16.12
CA ALA A 478 4.74 14.83 17.37
C ALA A 478 6.09 14.78 18.11
N ASN A 479 6.05 14.76 19.45
CA ASN A 479 7.18 14.27 20.23
C ASN A 479 7.25 12.74 20.10
N LEU A 480 8.09 12.25 19.21
CA LEU A 480 8.15 10.82 18.90
C LEU A 480 8.48 9.94 20.10
N THR A 481 9.31 10.42 21.03
CA THR A 481 9.63 9.64 22.23
C THR A 481 8.40 9.40 23.09
N GLU A 482 7.63 10.43 23.38
CA GLU A 482 6.40 10.35 24.14
C GLU A 482 5.33 9.55 23.36
N TRP A 483 5.22 9.80 22.05
CA TRP A 483 4.25 9.12 21.20
C TRP A 483 4.45 7.61 21.15
N PHE A 484 5.73 7.13 21.03
CA PHE A 484 6.04 5.71 21.04
C PHE A 484 5.83 5.06 22.41
N SER A 485 6.09 5.76 23.51
CA SER A 485 5.76 5.27 24.86
C SER A 485 4.24 5.06 25.01
N LEU A 486 3.43 6.03 24.59
CA LEU A 486 1.98 5.92 24.58
C LEU A 486 1.48 4.83 23.61
N TYR A 487 2.17 4.65 22.48
CA TYR A 487 1.86 3.58 21.53
C TYR A 487 2.03 2.21 22.16
N ALA A 488 3.16 1.94 22.81
CA ALA A 488 3.41 0.69 23.50
C ALA A 488 2.37 0.41 24.60
N GLU A 489 2.05 1.43 25.41
CA GLU A 489 1.07 1.34 26.51
C GLU A 489 -0.32 0.96 25.99
N ARG A 490 -0.86 1.69 25.01
CA ARG A 490 -2.20 1.43 24.49
C ARG A 490 -2.28 0.14 23.68
N ARG A 491 -1.21 -0.22 22.97
CA ARG A 491 -1.17 -1.43 22.14
C ARG A 491 -1.21 -2.70 22.95
N TYR A 492 -0.57 -2.71 24.14
CA TYR A 492 -0.54 -3.89 25.00
C TYR A 492 -1.50 -3.82 26.20
N GLY A 493 -2.10 -2.66 26.44
CA GLY A 493 -3.09 -2.44 27.49
C GLY A 493 -2.50 -2.20 28.88
N GLY A 494 -1.29 -1.64 28.95
CA GLY A 494 -0.69 -1.26 30.21
C GLY A 494 0.75 -0.74 30.10
N VAL A 495 1.19 -0.04 31.14
CA VAL A 495 2.56 0.49 31.24
C VAL A 495 3.53 -0.63 31.60
N ASN A 496 4.63 -0.75 30.85
CA ASN A 496 5.71 -1.67 31.11
C ASN A 496 7.04 -1.06 30.65
N ILE A 497 8.04 -1.01 31.51
CA ILE A 497 9.34 -0.39 31.24
C ILE A 497 10.12 -1.11 30.13
N HIS A 498 10.00 -2.42 30.02
CA HIS A 498 10.65 -3.22 29.00
C HIS A 498 10.00 -3.03 27.63
N ALA A 499 8.66 -3.04 27.57
CA ALA A 499 7.94 -2.74 26.34
C ALA A 499 8.25 -1.31 25.82
N ASP A 500 8.30 -0.33 26.72
CA ASP A 500 8.69 1.05 26.35
C ASP A 500 10.11 1.10 25.76
N LYS A 501 11.09 0.51 26.44
CA LYS A 501 12.47 0.46 25.92
C LYS A 501 12.57 -0.26 24.58
N ALA A 502 11.84 -1.37 24.37
CA ALA A 502 11.82 -2.07 23.09
C ALA A 502 11.34 -1.13 21.98
N TRP A 503 10.22 -0.43 22.18
CA TRP A 503 9.69 0.50 21.19
C TRP A 503 10.57 1.74 20.96
N GLN A 504 11.29 2.25 21.99
CA GLN A 504 12.27 3.31 21.80
C GLN A 504 13.46 2.86 20.93
N LEU A 505 13.94 1.62 21.11
CA LEU A 505 14.98 1.03 20.27
C LEU A 505 14.50 0.80 18.83
N LEU A 506 13.29 0.29 18.65
CA LEU A 506 12.68 0.12 17.32
C LEU A 506 12.48 1.47 16.62
N LYS A 507 12.01 2.49 17.34
CA LYS A 507 11.85 3.86 16.83
C LYS A 507 13.14 4.42 16.26
N SER A 508 14.26 4.30 16.97
CA SER A 508 15.56 4.83 16.55
C SER A 508 16.28 3.94 15.53
N GLY A 509 15.88 2.68 15.43
CA GLY A 509 16.46 1.67 14.54
C GLY A 509 15.63 1.45 13.27
N VAL A 510 14.88 0.36 13.26
CA VAL A 510 14.15 -0.11 12.04
C VAL A 510 13.12 0.87 11.52
N TYR A 511 12.50 1.68 12.40
CA TYR A 511 11.48 2.66 12.00
C TYR A 511 12.05 4.04 11.67
N ASN A 512 13.37 4.22 11.65
CA ASN A 512 14.00 5.50 11.30
C ASN A 512 14.95 5.38 10.10
N CYS A 513 14.46 4.88 8.98
CA CYS A 513 15.16 4.95 7.71
C CYS A 513 15.07 6.38 7.16
N THR A 514 16.19 7.08 7.07
CA THR A 514 16.28 8.44 6.53
C THR A 514 16.89 8.51 5.14
N GLN A 515 17.13 7.34 4.53
CA GLN A 515 17.75 7.26 3.21
C GLN A 515 16.67 7.40 2.14
N ASP A 516 16.74 8.49 1.39
CA ASP A 516 15.72 8.86 0.39
C ASP A 516 15.67 7.92 -0.83
N ASP A 517 16.73 7.14 -1.07
CA ASP A 517 16.85 6.18 -2.16
C ASP A 517 16.62 4.71 -1.72
N TYR A 518 16.25 4.49 -0.46
CA TYR A 518 15.93 3.16 0.05
C TYR A 518 14.47 2.81 -0.29
N ASP A 519 14.25 1.64 -0.85
CA ASP A 519 12.94 1.04 -0.95
C ASP A 519 12.93 -0.38 -0.34
N MET A 520 11.75 -0.83 0.08
CA MET A 520 11.52 -2.10 0.77
C MET A 520 11.26 -3.25 -0.20
N HIS A 521 11.79 -3.19 -1.41
CA HIS A 521 11.65 -4.30 -2.33
C HIS A 521 12.53 -5.48 -1.90
N GLY A 522 11.90 -6.56 -1.45
CA GLY A 522 12.45 -7.89 -1.39
C GLY A 522 13.88 -8.05 -0.85
N ALA A 523 14.27 -7.15 0.06
CA ALA A 523 15.63 -7.10 0.59
C ALA A 523 16.05 -8.35 1.39
N ASP A 524 15.09 -9.21 1.71
CA ASP A 524 15.32 -10.39 2.55
C ASP A 524 15.94 -11.52 1.75
N ILE A 525 17.22 -11.74 1.92
CA ILE A 525 17.97 -12.82 1.25
C ILE A 525 17.28 -14.18 1.38
N ILE A 526 16.69 -14.47 2.55
CA ILE A 526 16.02 -15.75 2.78
C ILE A 526 14.76 -15.95 1.94
N CYS A 527 14.14 -14.87 1.49
CA CYS A 527 12.94 -14.89 0.64
C CYS A 527 13.26 -14.88 -0.86
N LEU A 528 14.46 -14.49 -1.23
CA LEU A 528 14.89 -14.44 -2.64
C LEU A 528 15.29 -15.82 -3.17
N ARG A 529 15.19 -16.02 -4.49
CA ARG A 529 15.82 -17.18 -5.15
C ARG A 529 17.31 -17.15 -4.86
N PRO A 530 17.88 -18.21 -4.23
CA PRO A 530 19.27 -18.18 -3.79
C PRO A 530 20.27 -18.02 -4.94
N SER A 531 21.25 -17.16 -4.77
CA SER A 531 22.36 -16.97 -5.70
C SER A 531 23.65 -16.64 -4.96
N LEU A 532 24.83 -16.72 -5.61
CA LEU A 532 26.11 -16.31 -5.03
C LEU A 532 26.34 -14.80 -5.03
N GLY A 533 25.45 -14.03 -5.67
CA GLY A 533 25.58 -12.60 -5.87
C GLY A 533 24.66 -11.75 -5.00
N SER A 534 23.78 -12.35 -4.21
CA SER A 534 22.83 -11.61 -3.36
C SER A 534 23.55 -10.80 -2.30
N THR A 535 23.05 -9.61 -2.03
CA THR A 535 23.60 -8.70 -1.00
C THR A 535 22.47 -8.25 -0.11
N GLU A 536 22.72 -8.17 1.18
CA GLU A 536 21.79 -7.60 2.16
C GLU A 536 22.28 -6.23 2.60
N PHE A 537 21.37 -5.30 2.74
CA PHE A 537 21.61 -3.98 3.28
C PHE A 537 20.63 -3.68 4.39
N VAL A 538 21.14 -3.26 5.55
CA VAL A 538 20.33 -2.77 6.67
C VAL A 538 20.84 -1.36 7.06
N TRP A 539 19.89 -0.43 7.31
CA TRP A 539 20.19 0.95 7.70
C TRP A 539 20.36 1.12 9.21
N TYR A 540 19.98 0.12 9.99
CA TYR A 540 19.93 0.16 11.45
C TYR A 540 21.03 -0.70 12.11
N ASN A 541 21.23 -0.48 13.41
CA ASN A 541 22.16 -1.26 14.23
C ASN A 541 21.50 -2.59 14.66
N THR A 542 22.00 -3.71 14.14
CA THR A 542 21.48 -5.04 14.45
C THR A 542 21.65 -5.43 15.93
N THR A 543 22.61 -4.84 16.64
CA THR A 543 22.76 -5.05 18.09
C THR A 543 21.62 -4.39 18.86
N GLU A 544 21.21 -3.18 18.47
CA GLU A 544 20.07 -2.50 19.09
C GLU A 544 18.75 -3.22 18.79
N LEU A 545 18.60 -3.78 17.58
CA LEU A 545 17.47 -4.63 17.26
C LEU A 545 17.42 -5.88 18.17
N ALA A 546 18.57 -6.52 18.42
CA ALA A 546 18.65 -7.66 19.34
C ALA A 546 18.38 -7.26 20.80
N MET A 547 18.76 -6.05 21.22
CA MET A 547 18.38 -5.51 22.53
C MET A 547 16.86 -5.24 22.62
N ALA A 548 16.24 -4.74 21.55
CA ALA A 548 14.79 -4.57 21.50
C ALA A 548 14.06 -5.92 21.65
N TRP A 549 14.61 -6.99 21.10
CA TRP A 549 14.09 -8.33 21.26
C TRP A 549 14.21 -8.84 22.69
N ASP A 550 15.38 -8.61 23.36
CA ASP A 550 15.55 -8.94 24.78
C ASP A 550 14.49 -8.22 25.64
N GLU A 551 14.36 -6.90 25.46
CA GLU A 551 13.44 -6.06 26.24
C GLU A 551 11.98 -6.46 25.97
N LEU A 552 11.60 -6.78 24.73
CA LEU A 552 10.22 -7.20 24.44
C LEU A 552 9.91 -8.56 25.11
N LEU A 553 10.86 -9.49 25.12
CA LEU A 553 10.71 -10.78 25.83
C LEU A 553 10.59 -10.61 27.36
N ASP A 554 11.34 -9.65 27.94
CA ASP A 554 11.27 -9.34 29.37
C ASP A 554 9.88 -8.78 29.77
N ALA A 555 9.11 -8.23 28.83
CA ALA A 555 7.73 -7.81 29.06
C ALA A 555 6.71 -8.97 29.05
N SER A 556 7.13 -10.21 28.72
CA SER A 556 6.23 -11.34 28.49
C SER A 556 5.40 -11.75 29.67
N GLU A 557 5.90 -11.60 30.92
CA GLU A 557 5.14 -11.96 32.13
C GLU A 557 3.83 -11.14 32.25
N GLN A 558 3.87 -9.86 31.84
CA GLN A 558 2.71 -8.99 31.93
C GLN A 558 1.76 -9.14 30.73
N PHE A 559 2.30 -9.36 29.53
CA PHE A 559 1.53 -9.26 28.28
C PHE A 559 1.33 -10.58 27.54
N HIS A 560 1.61 -11.72 28.17
CA HIS A 560 1.55 -13.04 27.55
C HIS A 560 0.25 -13.27 26.75
N GLU A 561 -0.89 -12.89 27.31
CA GLU A 561 -2.21 -13.08 26.70
C GLU A 561 -2.64 -11.95 25.75
N ALA A 562 -1.86 -10.87 25.65
CA ALA A 562 -2.21 -9.73 24.78
C ALA A 562 -1.93 -10.05 23.32
N ALA A 563 -2.97 -10.10 22.48
CA ALA A 563 -2.85 -10.51 21.09
C ALA A 563 -1.89 -9.62 20.26
N ASN A 564 -1.91 -8.30 20.49
CA ASN A 564 -0.98 -7.38 19.84
C ASN A 564 0.46 -7.60 20.29
N TYR A 565 0.69 -7.94 21.54
CA TYR A 565 2.02 -8.30 22.04
C TYR A 565 2.54 -9.58 21.39
N GLN A 566 1.71 -10.62 21.29
CA GLN A 566 2.06 -11.87 20.62
C GLN A 566 2.40 -11.62 19.14
N HIS A 567 1.62 -10.79 18.46
CA HIS A 567 1.90 -10.38 17.07
C HIS A 567 3.27 -9.71 16.95
N ASP A 568 3.54 -8.67 17.75
CA ASP A 568 4.78 -7.91 17.68
C ASP A 568 6.00 -8.74 18.06
N LEU A 569 5.86 -9.64 19.02
CA LEU A 569 6.93 -10.55 19.43
C LEU A 569 7.28 -11.54 18.31
N VAL A 570 6.27 -12.08 17.61
CA VAL A 570 6.49 -12.93 16.43
C VAL A 570 7.15 -12.14 15.30
N ASP A 571 6.68 -10.94 15.01
CA ASP A 571 7.20 -10.10 13.94
C ASP A 571 8.65 -9.64 14.21
N LEU A 572 8.97 -9.24 15.44
CA LEU A 572 10.33 -8.90 15.83
C LEU A 572 11.26 -10.13 15.78
N THR A 573 10.78 -11.29 16.23
CA THR A 573 11.53 -12.55 16.15
C THR A 573 11.80 -12.93 14.69
N ARG A 574 10.83 -12.79 13.79
CA ARG A 574 10.98 -12.95 12.34
C ARG A 574 12.08 -12.02 11.80
N GLN A 575 12.07 -10.73 12.17
CA GLN A 575 13.08 -9.77 11.73
C GLN A 575 14.48 -10.12 12.21
N ILE A 576 14.62 -10.60 13.43
CA ILE A 576 15.91 -11.08 13.98
C ILE A 576 16.41 -12.29 13.17
N LEU A 577 15.55 -13.26 12.88
CA LEU A 577 15.93 -14.44 12.09
C LEU A 577 16.28 -14.07 10.65
N GLN A 578 15.60 -13.09 10.07
CA GLN A 578 15.93 -12.55 8.76
C GLN A 578 17.36 -11.98 8.72
N VAL A 579 17.71 -11.09 9.65
CA VAL A 579 19.06 -10.52 9.77
C VAL A 579 20.09 -11.61 9.97
N LYS A 580 19.80 -12.59 10.84
CA LYS A 580 20.71 -13.72 11.06
C LYS A 580 20.86 -14.61 9.83
N GLY A 581 19.81 -14.77 9.04
CA GLY A 581 19.86 -15.46 7.75
C GLY A 581 20.84 -14.82 6.78
N GLY A 582 20.83 -13.48 6.67
CA GLY A 582 21.80 -12.72 5.86
C GLY A 582 23.24 -12.88 6.35
N GLU A 583 23.47 -12.85 7.68
CA GLU A 583 24.81 -13.09 8.26
C GLU A 583 25.33 -14.51 7.94
N LEU A 584 24.47 -15.53 8.09
CA LEU A 584 24.82 -16.93 7.76
C LEU A 584 25.11 -17.08 6.27
N TYR A 585 24.31 -16.48 5.41
CA TYR A 585 24.52 -16.48 3.97
C TYR A 585 25.88 -15.86 3.60
N GLY A 586 26.23 -14.69 4.15
CA GLY A 586 27.52 -14.05 3.89
C GLY A 586 28.71 -14.92 4.29
N THR A 587 28.62 -15.59 5.45
CA THR A 587 29.64 -16.54 5.94
C THR A 587 29.73 -17.77 5.03
N LEU A 588 28.61 -18.31 4.61
CA LEU A 588 28.49 -19.47 3.75
C LEU A 588 29.09 -19.22 2.35
N VAL A 589 28.79 -18.08 1.74
CA VAL A 589 29.32 -17.69 0.42
C VAL A 589 30.85 -17.47 0.51
N THR A 590 31.35 -16.88 1.58
CA THR A 590 32.77 -16.71 1.82
C THR A 590 33.46 -18.06 1.95
N ALA A 591 32.94 -18.95 2.79
CA ALA A 591 33.49 -20.30 2.98
C ALA A 591 33.48 -21.12 1.66
N PHE A 592 32.43 -20.98 0.86
CA PHE A 592 32.36 -21.60 -0.48
C PHE A 592 33.48 -21.09 -1.39
N ARG A 593 33.66 -19.78 -1.48
CA ARG A 593 34.72 -19.17 -2.32
C ARG A 593 36.14 -19.53 -1.87
N GLU A 594 36.35 -19.73 -0.57
CA GLU A 594 37.63 -20.16 0.01
C GLU A 594 37.85 -21.66 -0.02
N GLY A 595 36.86 -22.46 -0.44
CA GLY A 595 36.93 -23.92 -0.44
C GLY A 595 36.91 -24.56 0.97
N ASN A 596 36.39 -23.81 1.97
CA ASN A 596 36.33 -24.29 3.35
C ASN A 596 35.05 -25.12 3.61
N ILE A 597 35.16 -26.41 3.34
CA ILE A 597 34.04 -27.36 3.43
C ILE A 597 33.41 -27.38 4.83
N THR A 598 34.21 -27.36 5.89
CA THR A 598 33.71 -27.47 7.26
C THR A 598 32.84 -26.26 7.62
N ILE A 599 33.36 -25.05 7.47
CA ILE A 599 32.62 -23.81 7.76
C ILE A 599 31.37 -23.70 6.87
N PHE A 600 31.48 -24.11 5.60
CA PHE A 600 30.34 -24.13 4.69
C PHE A 600 29.23 -25.05 5.21
N GLN A 601 29.54 -26.31 5.53
CA GLN A 601 28.54 -27.30 5.97
C GLN A 601 27.90 -26.93 7.31
N GLU A 602 28.66 -26.38 8.25
CA GLU A 602 28.14 -25.88 9.52
C GLU A 602 27.13 -24.74 9.31
N ASN A 603 27.47 -23.74 8.50
CA ASN A 603 26.57 -22.61 8.24
C ASN A 603 25.36 -23.01 7.36
N ALA A 604 25.52 -23.93 6.42
CA ALA A 604 24.41 -24.50 5.65
C ALA A 604 23.40 -25.20 6.55
N GLN A 605 23.88 -25.97 7.54
CA GLN A 605 22.99 -26.62 8.52
C GLN A 605 22.32 -25.61 9.44
N LEU A 606 23.04 -24.58 9.88
CA LEU A 606 22.45 -23.49 10.67
C LEU A 606 21.36 -22.75 9.90
N LEU A 607 21.57 -22.44 8.62
CA LEU A 607 20.58 -21.77 7.79
C LEU A 607 19.29 -22.62 7.61
N ARG A 608 19.42 -23.94 7.40
CA ARG A 608 18.27 -24.86 7.38
C ARG A 608 17.51 -24.85 8.72
N THR A 609 18.24 -24.85 9.83
CA THR A 609 17.64 -24.79 11.16
C THR A 609 16.92 -23.44 11.39
N LEU A 610 17.52 -22.35 10.93
CA LEU A 610 16.93 -21.02 11.02
C LEU A 610 15.61 -20.94 10.25
N LEU A 611 15.56 -21.45 9.02
CA LEU A 611 14.33 -21.46 8.23
C LEU A 611 13.24 -22.34 8.88
N ALA A 612 13.61 -23.45 9.51
CA ALA A 612 12.66 -24.26 10.27
C ALA A 612 12.13 -23.53 11.51
N ASP A 613 13.00 -22.84 12.26
CA ASP A 613 12.60 -22.03 13.41
C ASP A 613 11.75 -20.82 12.99
N LEU A 614 12.03 -20.23 11.83
CA LEU A 614 11.24 -19.14 11.27
C LEU A 614 9.82 -19.64 10.92
N ASP A 615 9.68 -20.78 10.26
CA ASP A 615 8.37 -21.34 9.96
C ASP A 615 7.58 -21.68 11.25
N LEU A 616 8.27 -22.19 12.26
CA LEU A 616 7.68 -22.51 13.55
C LEU A 616 7.12 -21.27 14.25
N VAL A 617 7.89 -20.18 14.36
CA VAL A 617 7.44 -18.96 15.04
C VAL A 617 6.32 -18.27 14.27
N LEU A 618 6.39 -18.22 12.95
CA LEU A 618 5.34 -17.65 12.10
C LEU A 618 4.03 -18.46 12.20
N SER A 619 4.13 -19.79 12.24
CA SER A 619 2.96 -20.67 12.39
C SER A 619 2.23 -20.52 13.71
N SER A 620 2.83 -19.86 14.70
CA SER A 620 2.23 -19.64 16.03
C SER A 620 1.28 -18.44 16.10
N ASN A 621 1.20 -17.61 15.07
CA ASN A 621 0.34 -16.43 15.07
C ASN A 621 -0.56 -16.38 13.82
N LYS A 622 -1.82 -15.99 14.02
CA LYS A 622 -2.88 -15.97 12.99
C LYS A 622 -2.57 -15.08 11.79
N ASP A 623 -1.75 -14.05 11.97
CA ASP A 623 -1.48 -13.03 10.95
C ASP A 623 -0.37 -13.43 9.98
N PHE A 624 0.33 -14.54 10.27
CA PHE A 624 1.45 -15.06 9.48
C PHE A 624 1.18 -16.48 8.93
N LEU A 625 -0.05 -16.77 8.49
CA LEU A 625 -0.45 -18.10 8.01
C LEU A 625 -0.82 -18.12 6.53
N LEU A 626 -0.08 -18.91 5.74
CA LEU A 626 -0.42 -19.17 4.32
C LEU A 626 -1.84 -19.73 4.15
N GLY A 627 -2.25 -20.63 5.03
CA GLY A 627 -3.56 -21.27 4.98
C GLY A 627 -4.72 -20.29 4.97
N ARG A 628 -4.62 -19.18 5.71
CA ARG A 628 -5.67 -18.15 5.74
C ARG A 628 -5.80 -17.43 4.40
N TRP A 629 -4.70 -17.11 3.75
CA TRP A 629 -4.68 -16.48 2.43
C TRP A 629 -5.31 -17.37 1.35
N LEU A 630 -4.92 -18.65 1.35
CA LEU A 630 -5.43 -19.61 0.39
C LEU A 630 -6.92 -19.93 0.60
N GLU A 631 -7.36 -20.09 1.86
CA GLU A 631 -8.76 -20.34 2.17
C GLU A 631 -9.65 -19.14 1.82
N ALA A 632 -9.18 -17.91 2.07
CA ALA A 632 -9.90 -16.70 1.66
C ALA A 632 -10.09 -16.65 0.13
N ALA A 633 -9.06 -17.01 -0.64
CA ALA A 633 -9.14 -17.08 -2.09
C ALA A 633 -10.17 -18.15 -2.54
N LYS A 634 -10.08 -19.36 -2.02
CA LYS A 634 -10.98 -20.48 -2.36
C LYS A 634 -12.44 -20.19 -1.96
N ALA A 635 -12.65 -19.48 -0.85
CA ALA A 635 -14.00 -19.16 -0.38
C ALA A 635 -14.83 -18.32 -1.36
N LEU A 636 -14.17 -17.55 -2.25
CA LEU A 636 -14.85 -16.78 -3.31
C LEU A 636 -15.22 -17.62 -4.54
N GLY A 637 -14.64 -18.83 -4.69
CA GLY A 637 -14.95 -19.72 -5.81
C GLY A 637 -16.28 -20.44 -5.64
N THR A 638 -17.14 -20.39 -6.67
CA THR A 638 -18.45 -21.04 -6.68
C THR A 638 -18.40 -22.47 -7.25
N THR A 639 -17.33 -22.82 -7.95
CA THR A 639 -17.06 -24.14 -8.48
C THR A 639 -15.65 -24.59 -8.11
N ASP A 640 -15.38 -25.89 -8.20
CA ASP A 640 -14.04 -26.41 -7.89
C ASP A 640 -12.97 -25.87 -8.86
N LEU A 641 -13.32 -25.63 -10.12
CA LEU A 641 -12.42 -25.01 -11.08
C LEU A 641 -12.08 -23.55 -10.69
N GLU A 642 -13.07 -22.78 -10.25
CA GLU A 642 -12.84 -21.41 -9.76
C GLU A 642 -11.97 -21.42 -8.49
N LYS A 643 -12.20 -22.35 -7.56
CA LYS A 643 -11.36 -22.48 -6.36
C LYS A 643 -9.91 -22.79 -6.72
N GLN A 644 -9.68 -23.67 -7.67
CA GLN A 644 -8.34 -23.99 -8.17
C GLN A 644 -7.68 -22.79 -8.85
N LEU A 645 -8.44 -22.07 -9.69
CA LEU A 645 -7.96 -20.86 -10.35
C LEU A 645 -7.56 -19.77 -9.32
N TYR A 646 -8.39 -19.55 -8.30
CA TYR A 646 -8.12 -18.54 -7.28
C TYR A 646 -6.96 -18.96 -6.37
N GLU A 647 -6.84 -20.23 -6.02
CA GLU A 647 -5.68 -20.74 -5.28
C GLU A 647 -4.39 -20.59 -6.09
N TYR A 648 -4.39 -20.91 -7.40
CA TYR A 648 -3.26 -20.63 -8.28
C TYR A 648 -2.89 -19.14 -8.30
N ASN A 649 -3.85 -18.25 -8.46
CA ASN A 649 -3.64 -16.80 -8.40
C ASN A 649 -3.00 -16.37 -7.07
N ALA A 650 -3.54 -16.87 -5.96
CA ALA A 650 -3.09 -16.53 -4.61
C ALA A 650 -1.65 -17.01 -4.34
N ARG A 651 -1.29 -18.21 -4.79
CA ARG A 651 0.07 -18.76 -4.64
C ARG A 651 1.07 -18.08 -5.57
N ASN A 652 0.70 -17.87 -6.83
CA ASN A 652 1.58 -17.29 -7.84
C ASN A 652 1.94 -15.83 -7.49
N GLN A 653 0.98 -15.02 -7.07
CA GLN A 653 1.21 -13.60 -6.77
C GLN A 653 2.28 -13.38 -5.69
N ILE A 654 2.29 -14.20 -4.64
CA ILE A 654 3.20 -14.05 -3.49
C ILE A 654 4.54 -14.79 -3.66
N THR A 655 4.79 -15.40 -4.81
CA THR A 655 5.97 -16.21 -5.09
C THR A 655 6.56 -15.92 -6.47
N LEU A 656 6.14 -16.65 -7.48
CA LEU A 656 6.67 -16.58 -8.84
C LEU A 656 6.29 -15.27 -9.56
N TRP A 657 5.13 -14.74 -9.26
CA TRP A 657 4.56 -13.51 -9.81
C TRP A 657 4.72 -13.41 -11.34
N GLY A 658 4.07 -14.33 -12.00
CA GLY A 658 4.12 -14.49 -13.46
C GLY A 658 4.25 -15.94 -13.85
N PRO A 659 4.12 -16.29 -15.15
CA PRO A 659 4.26 -17.67 -15.62
C PRO A 659 5.69 -18.20 -15.49
N HIS A 660 6.71 -17.32 -15.60
CA HIS A 660 8.12 -17.71 -15.59
C HIS A 660 8.95 -16.98 -14.53
N GLY A 661 8.30 -16.22 -13.64
CA GLY A 661 8.98 -15.40 -12.65
C GLY A 661 9.37 -14.03 -13.20
N GLU A 662 8.49 -13.41 -13.96
CA GLU A 662 8.65 -12.08 -14.55
C GLU A 662 8.88 -10.99 -13.49
N ILE A 663 8.23 -11.15 -12.34
CA ILE A 663 8.41 -10.29 -11.17
C ILE A 663 8.71 -11.15 -9.94
N LEU A 664 9.60 -12.14 -10.12
CA LEU A 664 9.96 -13.12 -9.10
C LEU A 664 10.30 -12.46 -7.76
N ASP A 665 9.73 -12.99 -6.68
CA ASP A 665 10.01 -12.60 -5.30
C ASP A 665 9.70 -11.13 -4.95
N TYR A 666 8.85 -10.44 -5.74
CA TYR A 666 8.47 -9.06 -5.45
C TYR A 666 7.52 -8.94 -4.24
N ALA A 667 6.46 -9.76 -4.22
CA ALA A 667 5.42 -9.70 -3.19
C ALA A 667 5.61 -10.77 -2.11
N THR A 668 6.85 -11.02 -1.70
CA THR A 668 7.21 -12.06 -0.75
C THR A 668 6.45 -11.96 0.56
N LYS A 669 6.05 -13.12 1.09
CA LYS A 669 5.41 -13.22 2.41
C LYS A 669 6.24 -14.16 3.29
N GLN A 670 6.65 -13.65 4.45
CA GLN A 670 7.23 -14.50 5.49
C GLN A 670 6.09 -15.08 6.33
N TRP A 671 5.46 -16.13 5.80
CA TRP A 671 4.36 -16.82 6.47
C TRP A 671 4.72 -18.28 6.75
N GLY A 672 4.21 -18.83 7.86
CA GLY A 672 4.22 -20.26 8.14
C GLY A 672 3.53 -21.01 6.99
N GLY A 673 4.21 -22.01 6.46
CA GLY A 673 3.83 -22.72 5.25
C GLY A 673 4.56 -22.23 3.98
N VAL A 674 4.76 -20.93 3.78
CA VAL A 674 5.58 -20.43 2.68
C VAL A 674 7.06 -20.72 2.94
N VAL A 675 7.52 -20.47 4.17
CA VAL A 675 8.92 -20.71 4.53
C VAL A 675 9.28 -22.18 4.37
N SER A 676 8.45 -23.09 4.90
CA SER A 676 8.72 -24.54 4.85
C SER A 676 8.53 -25.18 3.48
N HIS A 677 7.59 -24.69 2.64
CA HIS A 677 7.23 -25.35 1.37
C HIS A 677 7.72 -24.60 0.12
N TYR A 678 8.21 -23.38 0.26
CA TYR A 678 8.73 -22.61 -0.87
C TYR A 678 10.18 -22.16 -0.62
N TYR A 679 10.48 -21.41 0.44
CA TYR A 679 11.83 -20.90 0.65
C TYR A 679 12.82 -21.99 1.05
N LEU A 680 12.53 -22.81 2.04
CA LEU A 680 13.43 -23.87 2.49
C LEU A 680 13.79 -24.89 1.39
N PRO A 681 12.86 -25.38 0.56
CA PRO A 681 13.20 -26.25 -0.58
C PRO A 681 14.13 -25.57 -1.59
N ARG A 682 13.95 -24.28 -1.91
CA ARG A 682 14.84 -23.51 -2.79
C ARG A 682 16.26 -23.46 -2.21
N TRP A 683 16.36 -23.12 -0.93
CA TRP A 683 17.64 -23.10 -0.22
C TRP A 683 18.30 -24.49 -0.16
N ASN A 684 17.56 -25.56 0.03
CA ASN A 684 18.11 -26.92 0.03
C ASN A 684 18.75 -27.26 -1.30
N LEU A 685 18.09 -27.02 -2.44
CA LEU A 685 18.66 -27.27 -3.77
C LEU A 685 19.94 -26.46 -4.00
N PHE A 686 19.95 -25.19 -3.61
CA PHE A 686 21.13 -24.32 -3.75
C PHE A 686 22.30 -24.79 -2.87
N LEU A 687 22.06 -25.05 -1.59
CA LEU A 687 23.07 -25.50 -0.63
C LEU A 687 23.66 -26.87 -1.02
N ASP A 688 22.82 -27.80 -1.52
CA ASP A 688 23.26 -29.12 -1.95
C ASP A 688 24.11 -29.01 -3.22
N ALA A 689 23.75 -28.13 -4.16
CA ALA A 689 24.57 -27.89 -5.37
C ALA A 689 25.94 -27.28 -5.02
N LEU A 690 26.00 -26.34 -4.07
CA LEU A 690 27.28 -25.78 -3.57
C LEU A 690 28.10 -26.81 -2.83
N ASN A 691 27.49 -27.65 -1.99
CA ASN A 691 28.17 -28.71 -1.27
C ASN A 691 28.79 -29.77 -2.24
N SER A 692 28.03 -30.20 -3.25
CA SER A 692 28.56 -31.13 -4.28
C SER A 692 29.73 -30.48 -5.02
N SER A 693 29.66 -29.21 -5.35
CA SER A 693 30.79 -28.49 -5.94
C SER A 693 32.06 -28.52 -5.07
N LEU A 694 31.92 -28.31 -3.78
CA LEU A 694 33.05 -28.33 -2.84
C LEU A 694 33.60 -29.74 -2.59
N VAL A 695 32.75 -30.74 -2.45
CA VAL A 695 33.15 -32.11 -2.06
C VAL A 695 33.59 -32.94 -3.26
N GLU A 696 32.90 -32.83 -4.37
CA GLU A 696 33.10 -33.64 -5.57
C GLU A 696 33.96 -32.95 -6.62
N GLY A 697 34.24 -31.65 -6.44
CA GLY A 697 35.04 -30.83 -7.35
C GLY A 697 34.30 -30.53 -8.68
N VAL A 698 32.95 -30.68 -8.71
CA VAL A 698 32.15 -30.32 -9.87
C VAL A 698 31.93 -28.81 -9.87
N PRO A 699 32.24 -28.07 -10.97
CA PRO A 699 32.02 -26.63 -11.00
C PRO A 699 30.53 -26.27 -10.74
N PHE A 700 30.31 -25.34 -9.80
CA PHE A 700 28.95 -24.86 -9.57
C PHE A 700 28.40 -24.09 -10.77
N ASN A 701 27.17 -24.37 -11.15
CA ASN A 701 26.46 -23.68 -12.23
C ASN A 701 25.20 -23.03 -11.70
N GLN A 702 25.26 -21.71 -11.54
CA GLN A 702 24.15 -20.90 -11.02
C GLN A 702 22.89 -21.02 -11.89
N THR A 703 23.04 -20.95 -13.24
CA THR A 703 21.89 -21.02 -14.18
C THR A 703 21.18 -22.36 -14.06
N PHE A 704 21.93 -23.46 -14.10
CA PHE A 704 21.35 -24.78 -13.96
C PHE A 704 20.66 -24.99 -12.60
N THR A 705 21.25 -24.44 -11.52
CA THR A 705 20.64 -24.52 -10.20
C THR A 705 19.35 -23.69 -10.13
N ALA A 706 19.33 -22.50 -10.75
CA ALA A 706 18.12 -21.67 -10.84
C ALA A 706 17.02 -22.36 -11.66
N GLU A 707 17.36 -23.02 -12.78
CA GLU A 707 16.42 -23.83 -13.58
C GLU A 707 15.81 -24.98 -12.75
N ARG A 708 16.65 -25.65 -11.96
CA ARG A 708 16.17 -26.71 -11.06
C ARG A 708 15.22 -26.17 -10.01
N ILE A 709 15.55 -25.03 -9.36
CA ILE A 709 14.70 -24.37 -8.38
C ILE A 709 13.36 -24.01 -9.01
N PHE A 710 13.37 -23.43 -10.21
CA PHE A 710 12.15 -23.09 -10.93
C PHE A 710 11.27 -24.31 -11.20
N ASN A 711 11.86 -25.39 -11.78
CA ASN A 711 11.10 -26.56 -12.20
C ASN A 711 10.70 -27.50 -11.05
N GLU A 712 11.52 -27.59 -9.99
CA GLU A 712 11.32 -28.55 -8.90
C GLU A 712 10.58 -27.95 -7.69
N VAL A 713 10.58 -26.61 -7.53
CA VAL A 713 9.99 -25.94 -6.37
C VAL A 713 8.97 -24.87 -6.78
N GLU A 714 9.38 -23.89 -7.59
CA GLU A 714 8.58 -22.67 -7.79
C GLU A 714 7.31 -22.91 -8.60
N VAL A 715 7.42 -23.52 -9.77
CA VAL A 715 6.24 -23.89 -10.57
C VAL A 715 5.36 -24.92 -9.83
N PRO A 716 5.91 -26.02 -9.27
CA PRO A 716 5.10 -26.94 -8.48
C PRO A 716 4.34 -26.29 -7.33
N PHE A 717 4.95 -25.34 -6.60
CA PHE A 717 4.26 -24.63 -5.50
C PHE A 717 3.04 -23.85 -5.99
N THR A 718 3.11 -23.23 -7.17
CA THR A 718 1.96 -22.47 -7.71
C THR A 718 0.78 -23.38 -8.11
N LEU A 719 1.07 -24.63 -8.44
CA LEU A 719 0.09 -25.64 -8.89
C LEU A 719 -0.34 -26.59 -7.75
N ASP A 720 0.30 -26.50 -6.59
CA ASP A 720 0.01 -27.35 -5.44
C ASP A 720 -1.38 -27.06 -4.87
N THR A 721 -2.02 -28.10 -4.35
CA THR A 721 -3.35 -28.05 -3.70
C THR A 721 -3.32 -28.54 -2.26
N SER A 722 -2.12 -28.66 -1.67
CA SER A 722 -1.94 -29.03 -0.27
C SER A 722 -2.61 -28.03 0.65
N LEU A 723 -3.22 -28.54 1.71
CA LEU A 723 -3.88 -27.74 2.74
C LEU A 723 -2.86 -27.26 3.77
N PHE A 724 -3.02 -26.01 4.19
CA PHE A 724 -2.20 -25.39 5.22
C PHE A 724 -3.07 -25.00 6.42
N PRO A 725 -2.49 -24.95 7.64
CA PRO A 725 -3.20 -24.51 8.83
C PRO A 725 -3.76 -23.09 8.68
N THR A 726 -5.01 -22.92 9.10
CA THR A 726 -5.70 -21.61 9.17
C THR A 726 -5.76 -21.06 10.60
N LEU A 727 -5.39 -21.88 11.58
CA LEU A 727 -5.32 -21.55 13.00
C LEU A 727 -3.87 -21.62 13.48
N PRO A 728 -3.48 -20.74 14.42
CA PRO A 728 -2.15 -20.76 15.03
C PRO A 728 -1.80 -22.11 15.66
N GLN A 729 -0.52 -22.46 15.62
CA GLN A 729 0.02 -23.69 16.19
C GLN A 729 1.00 -23.40 17.32
N GLY A 730 0.65 -23.76 18.53
CA GLY A 730 1.47 -23.54 19.71
C GLY A 730 1.28 -22.15 20.32
N ASP A 731 2.12 -21.85 21.30
CA ASP A 731 2.14 -20.57 22.02
C ASP A 731 3.23 -19.67 21.45
N SER A 732 2.84 -18.51 20.94
CA SER A 732 3.77 -17.55 20.29
C SER A 732 4.90 -17.11 21.24
N VAL A 733 4.59 -16.88 22.52
CA VAL A 733 5.55 -16.39 23.51
C VAL A 733 6.56 -17.48 23.86
N GLU A 734 6.10 -18.69 24.12
CA GLU A 734 6.98 -19.81 24.48
C GLU A 734 7.86 -20.24 23.29
N ILE A 735 7.32 -20.21 22.07
CA ILE A 735 8.10 -20.47 20.85
C ILE A 735 9.15 -19.37 20.63
N ALA A 736 8.80 -18.09 20.79
CA ALA A 736 9.76 -17.00 20.67
C ALA A 736 10.88 -17.11 21.72
N LYS A 737 10.58 -17.51 22.97
CA LYS A 737 11.59 -17.79 24.00
C LYS A 737 12.54 -18.92 23.58
N LEU A 738 12.03 -20.00 23.03
CA LEU A 738 12.87 -21.11 22.53
C LEU A 738 13.79 -20.66 21.39
N VAL A 739 13.28 -19.89 20.45
CA VAL A 739 14.05 -19.32 19.33
C VAL A 739 15.11 -18.35 19.86
N HIS A 740 14.75 -17.50 20.82
CA HIS A 740 15.69 -16.58 21.47
C HIS A 740 16.84 -17.34 22.17
N LEU A 741 16.56 -18.37 22.96
CA LEU A 741 17.59 -19.18 23.62
C LEU A 741 18.59 -19.79 22.63
N ARG A 742 18.14 -20.13 21.41
CA ARG A 742 18.98 -20.71 20.38
C ARG A 742 19.84 -19.65 19.67
N TRP A 743 19.24 -18.54 19.28
CA TRP A 743 19.85 -17.61 18.34
C TRP A 743 20.49 -16.38 18.98
N ARG A 744 20.01 -15.94 20.16
CA ARG A 744 20.48 -14.70 20.80
C ARG A 744 21.98 -14.65 21.02
N ARG A 745 22.58 -15.75 21.46
CA ARG A 745 24.02 -15.85 21.71
C ARG A 745 24.84 -15.76 20.42
N MET A 746 24.28 -16.18 19.29
CA MET A 746 24.94 -16.12 17.99
C MET A 746 24.91 -14.72 17.37
N LEU A 747 24.01 -13.84 17.82
CA LEU A 747 23.96 -12.43 17.43
C LEU A 747 24.96 -11.57 18.22
N ALA A 748 25.34 -11.97 19.41
CA ALA A 748 26.23 -11.22 20.30
C ALA A 748 27.72 -11.39 20.01
N GLN A 749 28.11 -12.19 19.03
CA GLN A 749 29.50 -12.31 18.61
C GLN A 749 29.88 -11.10 17.73
N PRO A 750 31.00 -10.38 18.02
CA PRO A 750 31.44 -9.31 17.15
C PRO A 750 31.70 -9.89 15.76
N ALA A 751 30.95 -9.43 14.78
CA ALA A 751 31.25 -9.70 13.38
C ALA A 751 32.69 -9.27 13.11
N GLY A 752 33.53 -10.20 12.67
CA GLY A 752 34.86 -9.87 12.19
C GLY A 752 34.73 -8.74 11.17
N GLN A 753 35.45 -7.66 11.42
CA GLN A 753 35.50 -6.42 10.65
C GLN A 753 34.53 -6.32 9.46
N ARG A 754 33.46 -5.56 9.64
CA ARG A 754 32.59 -5.12 8.55
C ARG A 754 33.44 -4.39 7.52
N ILE A 755 33.62 -4.95 6.34
CA ILE A 755 34.23 -4.23 5.22
C ILE A 755 33.19 -3.14 4.84
N PRO A 756 33.53 -1.84 5.00
CA PRO A 756 32.61 -0.81 4.54
C PRO A 756 32.50 -0.93 3.02
N TYR A 757 31.28 -1.09 2.52
CA TYR A 757 31.00 -1.07 1.09
C TYR A 757 31.42 0.29 0.52
N ARG A 758 32.58 0.32 -0.12
CA ARG A 758 33.04 1.47 -0.89
C ARG A 758 32.34 1.37 -2.25
N ARG A 759 31.33 2.23 -2.48
CA ARG A 759 30.81 2.48 -3.82
C ARG A 759 31.98 2.72 -4.77
N SER A 760 32.28 1.78 -5.66
CA SER A 760 33.16 2.04 -6.79
C SER A 760 32.43 3.03 -7.70
N ARG A 761 32.88 4.29 -7.70
CA ARG A 761 32.52 5.22 -8.78
C ARG A 761 33.09 4.62 -10.07
N SER A 762 32.24 3.93 -10.82
CA SER A 762 32.55 3.64 -12.21
C SER A 762 32.59 4.95 -12.98
N SER A 763 33.77 5.26 -13.47
CA SER A 763 34.02 6.33 -14.42
C SER A 763 33.05 6.23 -15.61
N SER A 764 32.46 7.36 -15.94
CA SER A 764 31.70 7.69 -17.14
C SER A 764 31.99 6.81 -18.36
N LEU A 765 30.99 6.03 -18.75
CA LEU A 765 30.76 5.69 -20.15
C LEU A 765 29.34 6.08 -20.49
N THR A 766 29.24 7.16 -21.26
CA THR A 766 28.03 7.64 -21.88
C THR A 766 27.46 6.57 -22.82
N VAL A 767 26.36 5.96 -22.44
CA VAL A 767 25.46 5.28 -23.37
C VAL A 767 24.04 5.76 -23.06
N SER A 768 23.47 6.38 -24.07
CA SER A 768 22.11 6.88 -24.09
C SER A 768 21.10 5.73 -24.00
N SER A 769 20.34 5.65 -22.94
CA SER A 769 18.95 5.18 -22.87
C SER A 769 18.51 5.19 -21.41
N GLY A 770 17.79 6.26 -21.01
CA GLY A 770 17.20 6.39 -19.69
C GLY A 770 15.90 5.62 -19.60
N GLN A 771 15.98 4.37 -19.29
CA GLN A 771 14.89 3.55 -18.80
C GLN A 771 15.48 2.57 -17.77
N TYR A 772 14.81 2.40 -16.63
CA TYR A 772 15.15 1.42 -15.60
C TYR A 772 16.12 1.90 -14.49
N ARG A 773 15.61 2.64 -13.50
CA ARG A 773 16.27 2.70 -12.18
C ARG A 773 15.55 1.90 -11.08
N ILE A 774 14.29 1.56 -11.26
CA ILE A 774 13.56 0.72 -10.28
C ILE A 774 13.67 -0.77 -10.63
N PHE A 775 13.79 -1.13 -11.92
CA PHE A 775 13.90 -2.53 -12.36
C PHE A 775 15.31 -2.98 -12.75
N SER A 776 16.33 -2.11 -12.76
CA SER A 776 17.70 -2.50 -13.15
C SER A 776 18.41 -3.44 -12.16
N PHE A 777 17.85 -3.68 -10.99
CA PHE A 777 18.40 -4.67 -10.05
C PHE A 777 18.17 -6.11 -10.51
N PHE A 778 17.19 -6.35 -11.39
CA PHE A 778 16.87 -7.68 -11.89
C PHE A 778 17.47 -8.01 -13.28
N ALA A 779 17.88 -7.00 -14.06
CA ALA A 779 18.38 -7.22 -15.43
C ALA A 779 19.88 -7.51 -15.54
N GLU A 780 20.68 -7.29 -14.49
CA GLU A 780 22.12 -7.59 -14.50
C GLU A 780 22.46 -9.00 -13.96
N GLN A 781 21.46 -9.83 -13.64
CA GLN A 781 21.70 -11.20 -13.17
C GLN A 781 21.32 -12.29 -14.18
N PHE A 782 21.09 -11.93 -15.48
CA PHE A 782 20.96 -12.93 -16.54
C PHE A 782 21.97 -12.70 -17.65
#